data_53db9676127365e3da2cb9e783c40e2c
#
_entry.id   53db9676127365e3da2cb9e783c40e2c
#
_cell.length_a   1.000
_cell.length_b   1.000
_cell.length_c   1.000
_cell.angle_alpha   90.00
_cell.angle_beta   90.00
_cell.angle_gamma   90.00
#
_symmetry.space_group_name_H-M   'P 1'
#
loop_
_entity.id
_entity.type
_entity.pdbx_description
1 polymer ?
#
loop_
_entity_poly.entity_id
_entity_poly.type
_entity_poly.pdbx_seq_one_letter_code
_entity_poly.pdbx_strand_id
1 'polypeptide(L)'
;MTAKFSFFKKVMYAVTICLCISTSIFSTTYTGNVRDSKSGNPVKGVRVSLGYTNYVATTDENGNFTLSFEDSIRKEQKTFLSEKVDLQFTGGNAVLNFNAAPSAKKIGLFALNGKTVYSQTIVPGEPVVKMPSLSKGIYILKIDHPQNLQTEFSINPVVNGNSPMVVASMSSMQQQIAGGVLSKEPLLFKHDTYYPHSIAMPVSVHSFAISLNPDPRAYIFNEQKIYSYNFTISKDDSLKMERDALLENFVPAQFKFNDSSIGQIGIRYKGSGYSLPLCFDSRGVRSSDWRCKKISFKLKFDKYSGSQRFFSMKRLNLHSLSGDQSKMHDILSYGLFREMGIISPRAAFVKVFINSVFQGLFLAVEEPDSRFAESRWPDDPYGNLYKEKWPVNDSKEYYKEGLATNEKPKDNADVSKMISFYKAINRATESDFVEKVSKFMNFDYFLRYIAVDRAIHNCDGMMTWYYSNKGSGNHNYFFYEETIANGKIWQIPWDMDNTFYRQDPIVDELGAPEWNVRPRTCEPVKIWGDNLAMPTHCDKLIGMTADLLWDEYVKICEQMLATHFSVPHLTSRLDFYKDLIDTIVRKDPYLKDPYNDYNSWLGNVNYLRESIPIMNSTYDSYIHKKAPSNKKNQFCLLIAITS
;
A
#
# COMPACT_ATOMS: atom_id res chain seq x y z
N MET A 1 53.22 -38.91 -10.86
CA MET A 1 52.19 -38.89 -9.80
C MET A 1 52.03 -37.53 -9.15
N THR A 2 53.01 -36.68 -9.11
CA THR A 2 52.99 -35.36 -8.43
C THR A 2 52.21 -34.26 -9.16
N ALA A 3 52.07 -34.30 -10.49
CA ALA A 3 51.32 -33.28 -11.24
C ALA A 3 49.77 -33.43 -11.15
N LYS A 4 49.28 -34.67 -10.96
CA LYS A 4 47.84 -34.93 -10.79
C LYS A 4 47.31 -34.46 -9.40
N PHE A 5 48.13 -34.49 -8.36
CA PHE A 5 47.75 -34.02 -7.03
C PHE A 5 47.67 -32.50 -6.94
N SER A 6 48.48 -31.77 -7.71
CA SER A 6 48.43 -30.30 -7.77
C SER A 6 47.18 -29.80 -8.51
N PHE A 7 46.73 -30.49 -9.53
CA PHE A 7 45.52 -30.17 -10.27
C PHE A 7 44.25 -30.42 -9.42
N PHE A 8 44.20 -31.53 -8.69
CA PHE A 8 43.09 -31.82 -7.76
C PHE A 8 42.99 -30.80 -6.61
N LYS A 9 44.12 -30.36 -6.05
CA LYS A 9 44.15 -29.29 -5.05
C LYS A 9 43.67 -27.94 -5.63
N LYS A 10 44.02 -27.59 -6.86
CA LYS A 10 43.55 -26.36 -7.50
C LYS A 10 42.05 -26.40 -7.84
N VAL A 11 41.52 -27.56 -8.26
CA VAL A 11 40.08 -27.73 -8.51
C VAL A 11 39.31 -27.78 -7.22
N MET A 12 39.80 -28.44 -6.17
CA MET A 12 39.19 -28.36 -4.83
C MET A 12 39.24 -26.94 -4.23
N TYR A 13 40.34 -26.19 -4.45
CA TYR A 13 40.39 -24.77 -4.03
C TYR A 13 39.44 -23.89 -4.86
N ALA A 14 39.26 -24.14 -6.16
CA ALA A 14 38.28 -23.42 -6.96
C ALA A 14 36.84 -23.77 -6.60
N VAL A 15 36.55 -25.04 -6.28
CA VAL A 15 35.21 -25.46 -5.79
C VAL A 15 34.98 -24.98 -4.36
N THR A 16 35.98 -24.98 -3.48
CA THR A 16 35.90 -24.41 -2.14
C THR A 16 35.81 -22.87 -2.18
N ILE A 17 36.46 -22.20 -3.12
CA ILE A 17 36.32 -20.75 -3.34
C ILE A 17 34.96 -20.41 -3.97
N CYS A 18 34.38 -21.25 -4.84
CA CYS A 18 33.00 -21.09 -5.31
C CYS A 18 31.94 -21.44 -4.26
N LEU A 19 32.24 -22.30 -3.30
CA LEU A 19 31.37 -22.57 -2.14
C LEU A 19 31.60 -21.61 -0.98
N CYS A 20 32.73 -20.88 -0.96
CA CYS A 20 33.07 -19.79 -0.07
C CYS A 20 32.96 -18.43 -0.77
N ILE A 21 32.13 -18.28 -1.82
CA ILE A 21 31.50 -16.99 -2.05
C ILE A 21 30.53 -16.84 -0.89
N SER A 22 31.12 -16.58 0.28
CA SER A 22 30.44 -15.84 1.35
C SER A 22 29.66 -14.76 0.62
N THR A 23 28.35 -14.77 0.74
CA THR A 23 27.51 -13.62 0.43
C THR A 23 28.20 -12.43 1.09
N SER A 24 28.97 -11.68 0.30
CA SER A 24 29.45 -10.39 0.75
C SER A 24 28.17 -9.57 0.90
N ILE A 25 27.69 -9.50 2.13
CA ILE A 25 26.63 -8.59 2.52
C ILE A 25 27.27 -7.21 2.36
N PHE A 26 27.00 -6.54 1.24
CA PHE A 26 27.37 -5.15 1.08
C PHE A 26 26.35 -4.33 1.88
N SER A 27 26.70 -3.99 3.11
CA SER A 27 25.94 -3.01 3.86
C SER A 27 26.25 -1.64 3.27
N THR A 28 25.24 -1.00 2.70
CA THR A 28 25.33 0.40 2.28
C THR A 28 24.80 1.27 3.40
N THR A 29 25.56 2.30 3.78
CA THR A 29 25.16 3.24 4.83
C THR A 29 25.11 4.64 4.27
N TYR A 30 23.98 5.30 4.45
CA TYR A 30 23.78 6.72 4.18
C TYR A 30 23.72 7.48 5.51
N THR A 31 24.46 8.58 5.61
CA THR A 31 24.44 9.46 6.76
C THR A 31 24.06 10.88 6.33
N GLY A 32 23.63 11.69 7.24
CA GLY A 32 23.39 13.09 6.92
C GLY A 32 22.85 13.89 8.08
N ASN A 33 22.61 15.17 7.80
CA ASN A 33 22.05 16.12 8.73
C ASN A 33 20.86 16.84 8.07
N VAL A 34 19.77 16.98 8.81
CA VAL A 34 18.54 17.62 8.35
C VAL A 34 18.29 18.89 9.15
N ARG A 35 18.06 20.00 8.44
CA ARG A 35 17.84 21.33 9.04
C ARG A 35 16.58 21.98 8.48
N ASP A 36 15.99 22.86 9.28
CA ASP A 36 14.92 23.77 8.85
C ASP A 36 15.48 24.83 7.90
N SER A 37 14.85 25.01 6.73
CA SER A 37 15.33 25.92 5.68
C SER A 37 15.28 27.39 6.06
N LYS A 38 14.43 27.78 7.02
CA LYS A 38 14.23 29.17 7.43
C LYS A 38 15.07 29.55 8.64
N SER A 39 15.12 28.68 9.64
CA SER A 39 15.83 28.97 10.89
C SER A 39 17.24 28.39 10.94
N GLY A 40 17.58 27.42 10.08
CA GLY A 40 18.84 26.68 10.12
C GLY A 40 18.92 25.68 11.29
N ASN A 41 17.89 25.59 12.13
CA ASN A 41 17.90 24.69 13.29
C ASN A 41 17.84 23.22 12.85
N PRO A 42 18.45 22.29 13.61
CA PRO A 42 18.33 20.87 13.35
C PRO A 42 16.86 20.42 13.47
N VAL A 43 16.45 19.47 12.63
CA VAL A 43 15.11 18.89 12.67
C VAL A 43 15.19 17.45 13.17
N LYS A 44 14.72 17.26 14.41
CA LYS A 44 14.56 15.94 15.03
C LYS A 44 13.34 15.23 14.46
N GLY A 45 13.37 13.89 14.42
CA GLY A 45 12.18 13.07 14.12
C GLY A 45 11.86 12.94 12.63
N VAL A 46 12.74 13.40 11.73
CA VAL A 46 12.57 13.21 10.30
C VAL A 46 12.73 11.72 9.97
N ARG A 47 11.70 11.12 9.42
CA ARG A 47 11.77 9.77 8.87
C ARG A 47 12.53 9.80 7.55
N VAL A 48 13.68 9.15 7.52
CA VAL A 48 14.52 8.96 6.34
C VAL A 48 14.35 7.54 5.86
N SER A 49 13.91 7.31 4.63
CA SER A 49 13.69 5.96 4.10
C SER A 49 14.22 5.81 2.68
N LEU A 50 14.64 4.59 2.34
CA LEU A 50 14.96 4.23 0.98
C LEU A 50 13.65 3.91 0.24
N GLY A 51 13.17 4.86 -0.57
CA GLY A 51 11.85 4.79 -1.18
C GLY A 51 10.74 4.58 -0.15
N TYR A 52 9.81 3.70 -0.48
CA TYR A 52 8.74 3.28 0.41
C TYR A 52 9.05 1.94 1.10
N THR A 53 10.32 1.57 1.18
CA THR A 53 10.78 0.33 1.80
C THR A 53 10.80 0.40 3.33
N ASN A 54 11.11 -0.74 3.97
CA ASN A 54 11.27 -0.85 5.42
C ASN A 54 12.63 -0.35 5.94
N TYR A 55 13.53 0.04 5.04
CA TYR A 55 14.80 0.62 5.44
C TYR A 55 14.58 2.07 5.86
N VAL A 56 14.56 2.29 7.15
CA VAL A 56 14.18 3.57 7.77
C VAL A 56 15.16 3.94 8.85
N ALA A 57 15.51 5.22 8.90
CA ALA A 57 16.16 5.87 10.02
C ALA A 57 15.34 7.08 10.47
N THR A 58 15.59 7.56 11.68
CA THR A 58 14.97 8.78 12.20
C THR A 58 16.06 9.72 12.68
N THR A 59 15.93 11.02 12.38
CA THR A 59 16.91 12.00 12.82
C THR A 59 16.89 12.21 14.34
N ASP A 60 18.07 12.36 14.92
CA ASP A 60 18.29 12.67 16.34
C ASP A 60 18.01 14.15 16.69
N GLU A 61 18.31 14.55 17.93
CA GLU A 61 18.15 15.93 18.44
C GLU A 61 18.99 16.94 17.64
N ASN A 62 20.09 16.52 17.03
CA ASN A 62 20.98 17.35 16.23
C ASN A 62 20.62 17.29 14.73
N GLY A 63 19.53 16.61 14.37
CA GLY A 63 19.10 16.42 12.99
C GLY A 63 19.91 15.37 12.22
N ASN A 64 20.78 14.59 12.87
CA ASN A 64 21.60 13.59 12.21
C ASN A 64 20.84 12.28 12.01
N PHE A 65 21.10 11.59 10.90
CA PHE A 65 20.60 10.24 10.64
C PHE A 65 21.70 9.33 10.14
N THR A 66 21.50 8.03 10.36
CA THR A 66 22.28 6.95 9.76
C THR A 66 21.30 5.88 9.29
N LEU A 67 21.21 5.69 7.98
CA LEU A 67 20.38 4.69 7.34
C LEU A 67 21.28 3.61 6.75
N SER A 68 21.23 2.41 7.34
CA SER A 68 21.95 1.25 6.84
C SER A 68 20.96 0.24 6.25
N PHE A 69 21.29 -0.31 5.11
CA PHE A 69 20.53 -1.40 4.50
C PHE A 69 21.49 -2.43 3.93
N GLU A 70 21.09 -3.66 4.05
CA GLU A 70 21.82 -4.77 3.47
C GLU A 70 21.29 -5.00 2.05
N ASP A 71 22.13 -4.79 1.08
CA ASP A 71 21.87 -5.20 -0.31
C ASP A 71 22.08 -6.73 -0.40
N SER A 72 21.41 -7.46 0.49
CA SER A 72 21.60 -8.89 0.66
C SER A 72 20.45 -9.67 0.05
N ILE A 73 20.83 -10.55 -0.84
CA ILE A 73 20.10 -11.76 -1.17
C ILE A 73 20.02 -12.61 0.12
N ARG A 74 19.03 -12.41 0.97
CA ARG A 74 18.81 -13.28 2.12
C ARG A 74 18.33 -14.65 1.65
N LYS A 75 19.20 -15.65 1.72
CA LYS A 75 18.77 -17.05 1.78
C LYS A 75 18.18 -17.31 3.17
N GLU A 76 16.88 -17.23 3.34
CA GLU A 76 16.23 -17.91 4.47
C GLU A 76 16.35 -19.42 4.25
N GLN A 77 17.12 -20.10 5.08
CA GLN A 77 17.07 -21.54 5.19
C GLN A 77 15.75 -21.93 5.89
N LYS A 78 14.69 -22.11 5.11
CA LYS A 78 13.56 -22.93 5.56
C LYS A 78 13.97 -24.39 5.37
N THR A 79 13.82 -25.18 6.41
CA THR A 79 13.99 -26.65 6.36
C THR A 79 12.91 -27.23 5.45
N PHE A 80 13.22 -27.41 4.17
CA PHE A 80 12.35 -28.08 3.22
C PHE A 80 12.76 -29.56 3.13
N LEU A 81 11.81 -30.43 2.88
CA LEU A 81 12.10 -31.80 2.46
C LEU A 81 12.96 -31.74 1.19
N SER A 82 14.19 -32.26 1.24
CA SER A 82 15.11 -32.24 0.13
C SER A 82 14.93 -33.48 -0.75
N GLU A 83 14.84 -33.29 -2.06
CA GLU A 83 14.92 -34.36 -3.04
C GLU A 83 16.33 -34.34 -3.66
N LYS A 84 17.01 -35.50 -3.63
CA LYS A 84 18.32 -35.63 -4.30
C LYS A 84 18.13 -36.00 -5.77
N VAL A 85 18.74 -35.23 -6.64
CA VAL A 85 18.80 -35.51 -8.08
C VAL A 85 20.27 -35.71 -8.47
N ASP A 86 20.60 -36.90 -8.94
CA ASP A 86 21.93 -37.22 -9.40
C ASP A 86 22.02 -36.98 -10.91
N LEU A 87 22.91 -36.10 -11.31
CA LEU A 87 23.22 -35.83 -12.72
C LEU A 87 24.50 -36.60 -13.11
N GLN A 88 24.36 -37.52 -14.03
CA GLN A 88 25.48 -38.34 -14.55
C GLN A 88 25.68 -38.09 -16.05
N PHE A 89 26.92 -38.10 -16.49
CA PHE A 89 27.28 -38.02 -17.89
C PHE A 89 27.93 -39.34 -18.34
N THR A 90 27.33 -40.01 -19.33
CA THR A 90 27.84 -41.28 -19.85
C THR A 90 27.85 -41.22 -21.38
N GLY A 91 29.02 -41.28 -22.00
CA GLY A 91 29.13 -41.33 -23.45
C GLY A 91 28.53 -40.14 -24.21
N GLY A 92 28.63 -38.93 -23.64
CA GLY A 92 28.06 -37.70 -24.23
C GLY A 92 26.57 -37.48 -23.92
N ASN A 93 25.90 -38.38 -23.21
CA ASN A 93 24.51 -38.25 -22.79
C ASN A 93 24.43 -37.85 -21.30
N ALA A 94 23.50 -36.95 -20.99
CA ALA A 94 23.20 -36.59 -19.61
C ALA A 94 22.05 -37.45 -19.10
N VAL A 95 22.19 -38.01 -17.87
CA VAL A 95 21.20 -38.85 -17.22
C VAL A 95 20.88 -38.21 -15.87
N LEU A 96 19.61 -37.91 -15.62
CA LEU A 96 19.08 -37.44 -14.33
C LEU A 96 18.43 -38.60 -13.60
N ASN A 97 18.91 -38.89 -12.39
CA ASN A 97 18.30 -39.87 -11.49
C ASN A 97 17.61 -39.13 -10.32
N PHE A 98 16.34 -39.38 -10.11
CA PHE A 98 15.54 -38.82 -9.01
C PHE A 98 15.37 -39.87 -7.92
N ASN A 99 15.88 -39.61 -6.72
CA ASN A 99 15.80 -40.54 -5.58
C ASN A 99 14.43 -40.53 -4.90
N ALA A 100 13.39 -40.83 -5.57
CA ALA A 100 11.98 -40.86 -5.23
C ALA A 100 11.23 -39.67 -5.86
N ALA A 101 10.44 -39.93 -6.89
CA ALA A 101 9.59 -38.93 -7.53
C ALA A 101 8.13 -39.11 -7.07
N PRO A 102 7.69 -38.43 -5.99
CA PRO A 102 6.30 -38.58 -5.49
C PRO A 102 5.28 -37.84 -6.36
N SER A 103 5.69 -36.98 -7.29
CA SER A 103 4.80 -36.19 -8.12
C SER A 103 5.31 -36.01 -9.56
N ALA A 104 4.40 -35.78 -10.52
CA ALA A 104 4.76 -35.47 -11.90
C ALA A 104 5.58 -34.18 -11.99
N LYS A 105 6.65 -34.17 -12.80
CA LYS A 105 7.57 -33.05 -13.00
C LYS A 105 7.74 -32.78 -14.47
N LYS A 106 7.89 -31.51 -14.82
CA LYS A 106 8.27 -31.11 -16.19
C LYS A 106 9.74 -30.68 -16.20
N ILE A 107 10.53 -31.33 -17.05
CA ILE A 107 11.94 -30.99 -17.29
C ILE A 107 12.07 -30.30 -18.63
N GLY A 108 12.83 -29.20 -18.67
CA GLY A 108 13.18 -28.50 -19.88
C GLY A 108 14.67 -28.20 -19.94
N LEU A 109 15.30 -28.42 -21.09
CA LEU A 109 16.67 -28.00 -21.36
C LEU A 109 16.64 -26.93 -22.44
N PHE A 110 17.28 -25.81 -22.19
CA PHE A 110 17.27 -24.64 -23.05
C PHE A 110 18.70 -24.21 -23.39
N ALA A 111 18.93 -23.79 -24.62
CA ALA A 111 20.15 -23.09 -24.99
C ALA A 111 20.10 -21.63 -24.46
N LEU A 112 21.25 -20.95 -24.34
CA LEU A 112 21.34 -19.58 -23.84
C LEU A 112 20.48 -18.55 -24.60
N ASN A 113 20.16 -18.83 -25.87
CA ASN A 113 19.28 -18.00 -26.69
C ASN A 113 17.78 -18.26 -26.44
N GLY A 114 17.44 -19.05 -25.42
CA GLY A 114 16.05 -19.39 -25.06
C GLY A 114 15.44 -20.53 -25.89
N LYS A 115 16.12 -21.09 -26.88
CA LYS A 115 15.59 -22.21 -27.69
C LYS A 115 15.51 -23.47 -26.84
N THR A 116 14.34 -24.11 -26.81
CA THR A 116 14.16 -25.43 -26.18
C THR A 116 14.95 -26.50 -26.96
N VAL A 117 15.82 -27.17 -26.25
CA VAL A 117 16.64 -28.28 -26.79
C VAL A 117 16.00 -29.62 -26.46
N TYR A 118 15.39 -29.72 -25.28
CA TYR A 118 14.69 -30.91 -24.80
C TYR A 118 13.62 -30.54 -23.80
N SER A 119 12.50 -31.29 -23.79
CA SER A 119 11.46 -31.16 -22.76
C SER A 119 10.74 -32.50 -22.58
N GLN A 120 10.55 -32.89 -21.31
CA GLN A 120 9.83 -34.12 -20.97
C GLN A 120 9.03 -33.89 -19.66
N THR A 121 7.86 -34.51 -19.58
CA THR A 121 7.11 -34.64 -18.31
C THR A 121 7.41 -36.00 -17.71
N ILE A 122 7.89 -36.02 -16.47
CA ILE A 122 8.15 -37.25 -15.73
C ILE A 122 6.90 -37.56 -14.92
N VAL A 123 6.44 -38.81 -15.00
CA VAL A 123 5.32 -39.30 -14.18
C VAL A 123 5.84 -40.01 -12.93
N PRO A 124 5.05 -40.10 -11.84
CA PRO A 124 5.42 -40.87 -10.67
C PRO A 124 5.79 -42.32 -11.02
N GLY A 125 6.94 -42.78 -10.52
CA GLY A 125 7.46 -44.14 -10.81
C GLY A 125 8.53 -44.22 -11.91
N GLU A 126 8.84 -43.14 -12.63
CA GLU A 126 9.95 -43.07 -13.59
C GLU A 126 11.12 -42.25 -13.01
N PRO A 127 12.06 -42.87 -12.28
CA PRO A 127 13.09 -42.11 -11.57
C PRO A 127 14.27 -41.68 -12.46
N VAL A 128 14.32 -42.08 -13.73
CA VAL A 128 15.48 -41.86 -14.62
C VAL A 128 15.07 -41.14 -15.90
N VAL A 129 15.71 -40.00 -16.18
CA VAL A 129 15.55 -39.27 -17.45
C VAL A 129 16.85 -39.28 -18.22
N LYS A 130 16.82 -39.82 -19.44
CA LYS A 130 17.93 -39.78 -20.36
C LYS A 130 17.73 -38.60 -21.33
N MET A 131 18.63 -37.63 -21.30
CA MET A 131 18.62 -36.53 -22.24
C MET A 131 19.35 -36.92 -23.52
N PRO A 132 19.01 -36.30 -24.67
CA PRO A 132 19.73 -36.54 -25.92
C PRO A 132 21.17 -36.08 -25.81
N SER A 133 22.04 -36.58 -26.71
CA SER A 133 23.42 -36.14 -26.81
C SER A 133 23.47 -34.63 -27.06
N LEU A 134 24.19 -33.91 -26.22
CA LEU A 134 24.31 -32.47 -26.27
C LEU A 134 25.63 -32.08 -26.97
N SER A 135 25.53 -31.12 -27.89
CA SER A 135 26.71 -30.50 -28.48
C SER A 135 27.42 -29.61 -27.45
N LYS A 136 28.69 -29.27 -27.74
CA LYS A 136 29.45 -28.30 -26.96
C LYS A 136 28.68 -26.99 -26.80
N GLY A 137 28.49 -26.53 -25.57
CA GLY A 137 27.75 -25.29 -25.30
C GLY A 137 27.35 -25.15 -23.83
N ILE A 138 26.66 -24.05 -23.54
CA ILE A 138 26.08 -23.79 -22.22
C ILE A 138 24.56 -23.96 -22.33
N TYR A 139 24.00 -24.72 -21.40
CA TYR A 139 22.57 -25.04 -21.37
C TYR A 139 21.99 -24.74 -20.00
N ILE A 140 20.71 -24.37 -19.99
CA ILE A 140 19.92 -24.14 -18.76
C ILE A 140 18.98 -25.35 -18.59
N LEU A 141 19.18 -26.13 -17.53
CA LEU A 141 18.27 -27.19 -17.13
C LEU A 141 17.22 -26.61 -16.18
N LYS A 142 15.95 -26.76 -16.53
CA LYS A 142 14.81 -26.30 -15.75
C LYS A 142 13.97 -27.49 -15.31
N ILE A 143 13.63 -27.57 -14.01
CA ILE A 143 12.75 -28.57 -13.43
C ILE A 143 11.60 -27.86 -12.75
N ASP A 144 10.38 -28.09 -13.21
CA ASP A 144 9.16 -27.52 -12.62
C ASP A 144 8.57 -28.52 -11.61
N HIS A 145 8.44 -28.09 -10.35
CA HIS A 145 7.87 -28.85 -9.27
C HIS A 145 6.48 -28.35 -8.87
N PRO A 146 5.50 -29.22 -8.64
CA PRO A 146 4.17 -28.81 -8.17
C PRO A 146 4.09 -28.52 -6.66
N GLN A 147 5.15 -28.73 -5.88
CA GLN A 147 5.19 -28.52 -4.42
C GLN A 147 6.50 -27.85 -3.99
N ASN A 148 6.52 -27.26 -2.78
CA ASN A 148 7.70 -26.64 -2.15
C ASN A 148 8.74 -27.70 -1.75
N LEU A 149 9.42 -28.31 -2.71
CA LEU A 149 10.53 -29.22 -2.49
C LEU A 149 11.84 -28.53 -2.91
N GLN A 150 12.85 -28.61 -2.05
CA GLN A 150 14.21 -28.20 -2.39
C GLN A 150 14.91 -29.37 -3.08
N THR A 151 15.49 -29.15 -4.26
CA THR A 151 16.22 -30.20 -4.98
C THR A 151 17.70 -30.03 -4.74
N GLU A 152 18.34 -31.02 -4.14
CA GLU A 152 19.79 -31.12 -4.02
C GLU A 152 20.36 -31.90 -5.22
N PHE A 153 21.30 -31.31 -5.93
CA PHE A 153 21.99 -31.98 -7.05
C PHE A 153 23.30 -32.59 -6.56
N SER A 154 23.49 -33.86 -6.76
CA SER A 154 24.80 -34.49 -6.73
C SER A 154 25.31 -34.72 -8.19
N ILE A 155 26.54 -34.31 -8.46
CA ILE A 155 27.15 -34.40 -9.79
C ILE A 155 28.29 -35.40 -9.71
N ASN A 156 28.15 -36.54 -10.37
CA ASN A 156 29.19 -37.53 -10.47
C ASN A 156 29.88 -37.42 -11.86
N PRO A 157 31.05 -36.80 -11.97
CA PRO A 157 31.79 -36.80 -13.23
C PRO A 157 32.39 -38.21 -13.50
N VAL A 158 31.97 -38.86 -14.55
CA VAL A 158 32.64 -40.06 -15.00
C VAL A 158 33.92 -39.67 -15.74
N VAL A 159 35.05 -40.08 -15.21
CA VAL A 159 36.37 -39.77 -15.70
C VAL A 159 36.68 -40.63 -16.95
N ASN A 160 36.50 -40.07 -18.13
CA ASN A 160 37.19 -40.47 -19.36
C ASN A 160 37.31 -39.27 -20.31
N GLY A 161 38.45 -38.64 -20.28
CA GLY A 161 39.08 -37.84 -21.35
C GLY A 161 38.50 -36.47 -21.71
N ASN A 162 37.20 -36.27 -21.73
CA ASN A 162 36.52 -35.00 -22.04
C ASN A 162 35.34 -34.81 -21.07
N SER A 163 35.59 -34.25 -19.89
CA SER A 163 34.55 -34.01 -18.90
C SER A 163 33.91 -32.63 -19.10
N PRO A 164 32.56 -32.52 -19.19
CA PRO A 164 31.89 -31.25 -19.17
C PRO A 164 32.09 -30.58 -17.82
N MET A 165 32.38 -29.28 -17.80
CA MET A 165 32.38 -28.48 -16.58
C MET A 165 30.93 -28.09 -16.28
N VAL A 166 30.42 -28.57 -15.17
CA VAL A 166 29.07 -28.18 -14.68
C VAL A 166 29.23 -27.08 -13.65
N VAL A 167 28.70 -25.90 -13.95
CA VAL A 167 28.58 -24.82 -13.00
C VAL A 167 27.14 -24.81 -12.51
N ALA A 168 26.91 -25.29 -11.28
CA ALA A 168 25.62 -25.23 -10.64
C ALA A 168 25.41 -23.82 -10.07
N SER A 169 24.48 -23.06 -10.61
CA SER A 169 23.95 -21.87 -9.96
C SER A 169 22.46 -22.10 -9.65
N MET A 170 22.11 -22.08 -8.38
CA MET A 170 20.72 -22.08 -7.97
C MET A 170 20.22 -20.64 -8.03
N SER A 171 19.43 -20.29 -9.02
CA SER A 171 18.68 -19.04 -9.01
C SER A 171 17.20 -19.35 -9.00
N SER A 172 16.51 -19.06 -7.88
CA SER A 172 15.07 -18.84 -7.98
C SER A 172 14.85 -17.57 -8.79
N MET A 173 13.92 -17.55 -9.70
CA MET A 173 13.57 -16.38 -10.52
C MET A 173 13.16 -15.16 -9.68
N GLN A 174 12.86 -15.35 -8.40
CA GLN A 174 12.62 -14.31 -7.40
C GLN A 174 13.86 -13.50 -7.01
N GLN A 175 15.08 -14.02 -7.20
CA GLN A 175 16.31 -13.32 -6.83
C GLN A 175 16.72 -12.19 -7.79
N GLN A 176 16.30 -12.21 -9.04
CA GLN A 176 16.63 -11.13 -10.00
C GLN A 176 15.78 -9.87 -9.82
N ILE A 177 14.63 -9.95 -9.14
CA ILE A 177 13.73 -8.80 -8.95
C ILE A 177 14.14 -7.99 -7.72
N ALA A 178 14.67 -8.62 -6.67
CA ALA A 178 15.00 -7.93 -5.41
C ALA A 178 16.35 -7.18 -5.42
N GLY A 179 17.37 -7.73 -6.05
CA GLY A 179 18.73 -7.18 -5.97
C GLY A 179 19.01 -5.94 -6.84
N GLY A 180 18.21 -5.68 -7.86
CA GLY A 180 18.42 -4.55 -8.78
C GLY A 180 17.51 -3.35 -8.54
N VAL A 181 16.52 -3.46 -7.66
CA VAL A 181 15.48 -2.44 -7.45
C VAL A 181 15.85 -1.48 -6.33
N LEU A 182 16.44 -1.96 -5.24
CA LEU A 182 16.74 -1.14 -4.06
C LEU A 182 17.75 -0.02 -4.35
N SER A 183 18.73 -0.25 -5.21
CA SER A 183 19.74 0.76 -5.58
C SER A 183 19.20 1.92 -6.44
N LYS A 184 17.92 1.86 -6.85
CA LYS A 184 17.26 2.90 -7.67
C LYS A 184 16.16 3.64 -6.93
N GLU A 185 15.78 3.18 -5.74
CA GLU A 185 14.76 3.85 -4.94
C GLU A 185 15.28 5.20 -4.42
N PRO A 186 14.46 6.27 -4.45
CA PRO A 186 14.88 7.57 -3.93
C PRO A 186 15.05 7.55 -2.42
N LEU A 187 15.94 8.39 -1.90
CA LEU A 187 16.01 8.65 -0.47
C LEU A 187 14.94 9.67 -0.10
N LEU A 188 13.96 9.27 0.72
CA LEU A 188 12.81 10.10 1.10
C LEU A 188 12.97 10.64 2.51
N PHE A 189 12.65 11.92 2.68
CA PHE A 189 12.64 12.63 3.97
C PHE A 189 11.22 13.10 4.26
N LYS A 190 10.60 12.58 5.32
CA LYS A 190 9.22 12.92 5.72
C LYS A 190 9.18 13.35 7.17
N HIS A 191 8.42 14.41 7.44
CA HIS A 191 8.13 14.89 8.78
C HIS A 191 6.77 15.63 8.76
N ASP A 192 5.97 15.52 9.82
CA ASP A 192 4.60 16.04 9.84
C ASP A 192 4.52 17.57 9.71
N THR A 193 5.58 18.27 10.12
CA THR A 193 5.62 19.74 10.09
C THR A 193 6.38 20.34 8.90
N TYR A 194 6.89 19.49 8.00
CA TYR A 194 7.67 19.91 6.83
C TYR A 194 7.10 19.31 5.55
N TYR A 195 7.34 19.99 4.43
CA TYR A 195 7.12 19.36 3.13
C TYR A 195 8.08 18.18 2.95
N PRO A 196 7.64 17.08 2.35
CA PRO A 196 8.52 15.97 2.03
C PRO A 196 9.62 16.40 1.07
N HIS A 197 10.77 15.76 1.18
CA HIS A 197 11.91 15.97 0.27
C HIS A 197 12.40 14.63 -0.24
N SER A 198 12.90 14.57 -1.46
CA SER A 198 13.43 13.36 -2.06
C SER A 198 14.76 13.61 -2.77
N ILE A 199 15.62 12.59 -2.75
CA ILE A 199 16.88 12.59 -3.51
C ILE A 199 16.85 11.37 -4.43
N ALA A 200 16.96 11.60 -5.75
CA ALA A 200 17.04 10.53 -6.72
C ALA A 200 18.35 9.73 -6.55
N MET A 201 18.26 8.41 -6.73
CA MET A 201 19.41 7.50 -6.68
C MET A 201 19.73 7.00 -8.11
N PRO A 202 20.95 6.50 -8.39
CA PRO A 202 22.09 6.31 -7.51
C PRO A 202 22.90 7.58 -7.31
N VAL A 203 23.41 7.78 -6.10
CA VAL A 203 24.40 8.80 -5.81
C VAL A 203 25.70 8.16 -5.34
N SER A 204 26.81 8.68 -5.80
CA SER A 204 28.14 8.31 -5.31
C SER A 204 28.44 8.93 -3.92
N VAL A 205 27.51 9.73 -3.40
CA VAL A 205 27.63 10.44 -2.12
C VAL A 205 26.88 9.66 -1.06
N HIS A 206 27.54 9.40 0.07
CA HIS A 206 26.97 8.68 1.21
C HIS A 206 26.68 9.61 2.41
N SER A 207 26.93 10.90 2.30
CA SER A 207 26.63 11.89 3.34
C SER A 207 25.89 13.09 2.76
N PHE A 208 24.79 13.49 3.41
CA PHE A 208 23.84 14.47 2.90
C PHE A 208 23.64 15.63 3.89
N ALA A 209 23.55 16.84 3.34
CA ALA A 209 23.05 18.01 4.06
C ALA A 209 21.68 18.38 3.48
N ILE A 210 20.62 18.20 4.25
CA ILE A 210 19.23 18.34 3.81
C ILE A 210 18.61 19.57 4.46
N SER A 211 17.90 20.36 3.66
CA SER A 211 17.13 21.51 4.12
C SER A 211 15.65 21.29 3.84
N LEU A 212 14.82 21.20 4.90
CA LEU A 212 13.38 20.98 4.78
C LEU A 212 12.61 22.29 4.90
N ASN A 213 11.61 22.47 4.02
CA ASN A 213 10.72 23.62 4.05
C ASN A 213 9.53 23.36 4.99
N PRO A 214 9.28 24.23 6.00
CA PRO A 214 8.13 24.09 6.88
C PRO A 214 6.81 24.09 6.11
N ASP A 215 5.91 23.16 6.46
CA ASP A 215 4.55 23.11 5.93
C ASP A 215 3.61 23.91 6.85
N PRO A 216 3.05 25.04 6.40
CA PRO A 216 2.18 25.87 7.23
C PRO A 216 0.91 25.14 7.71
N ARG A 217 0.46 24.08 7.00
CA ARG A 217 -0.72 23.29 7.36
C ARG A 217 -0.51 22.46 8.61
N ALA A 218 0.74 22.11 8.94
CA ALA A 218 1.08 21.37 10.15
C ALA A 218 0.54 22.03 11.42
N TYR A 219 0.40 23.37 11.41
CA TYR A 219 -0.16 24.10 12.55
C TYR A 219 -1.60 23.69 12.83
N ILE A 220 -2.46 23.61 11.82
CA ILE A 220 -3.89 23.30 12.00
C ILE A 220 -4.16 21.80 12.11
N PHE A 221 -3.28 20.95 11.60
CA PHE A 221 -3.36 19.50 11.73
C PHE A 221 -2.52 18.95 12.90
N ASN A 222 -2.20 19.82 13.89
CA ASN A 222 -1.59 19.36 15.12
C ASN A 222 -2.62 18.56 15.95
N GLU A 223 -2.47 17.25 15.95
CA GLU A 223 -3.39 16.31 16.62
C GLU A 223 -3.46 16.48 18.14
N GLN A 224 -2.53 17.22 18.75
CA GLN A 224 -2.51 17.53 20.20
C GLN A 224 -3.34 18.76 20.56
N LYS A 225 -3.91 19.48 19.58
CA LYS A 225 -4.62 20.75 19.79
C LYS A 225 -5.99 20.73 19.16
N ILE A 226 -6.97 21.31 19.85
CA ILE A 226 -8.32 21.50 19.33
C ILE A 226 -8.58 23.00 19.13
N TYR A 227 -8.68 23.41 17.88
CA TYR A 227 -8.95 24.79 17.50
C TYR A 227 -10.44 25.07 17.37
N SER A 228 -10.82 26.35 17.43
CA SER A 228 -12.20 26.81 17.24
C SER A 228 -12.39 27.40 15.85
N TYR A 229 -13.37 26.87 15.13
CA TYR A 229 -13.78 27.32 13.79
C TYR A 229 -15.13 28.02 13.92
N ASN A 230 -15.15 29.32 13.73
CA ASN A 230 -16.31 30.17 13.97
C ASN A 230 -16.83 30.74 12.63
N PHE A 231 -18.06 30.41 12.30
CA PHE A 231 -18.73 30.87 11.09
C PHE A 231 -19.87 31.82 11.42
N THR A 232 -19.93 32.97 10.74
CA THR A 232 -21.12 33.82 10.75
C THR A 232 -21.79 33.72 9.41
N ILE A 233 -23.01 33.23 9.35
CA ILE A 233 -23.81 32.97 8.15
C ILE A 233 -25.10 33.77 8.29
N SER A 234 -25.54 34.47 7.23
CA SER A 234 -26.81 35.18 7.23
C SER A 234 -27.98 34.20 7.37
N LYS A 235 -29.12 34.67 7.84
CA LYS A 235 -30.34 33.84 7.93
C LYS A 235 -30.76 33.31 6.57
N ASP A 236 -30.69 34.14 5.54
CA ASP A 236 -31.08 33.78 4.20
C ASP A 236 -30.11 32.74 3.57
N ASP A 237 -28.80 32.89 3.80
CA ASP A 237 -27.80 31.91 3.36
C ASP A 237 -27.92 30.59 4.11
N SER A 238 -28.25 30.63 5.41
CA SER A 238 -28.56 29.41 6.19
C SER A 238 -29.75 28.66 5.60
N LEU A 239 -30.85 29.36 5.31
CA LEU A 239 -32.04 28.77 4.69
C LEU A 239 -31.76 28.26 3.29
N LYS A 240 -30.93 28.97 2.54
CA LYS A 240 -30.48 28.53 1.21
C LYS A 240 -29.64 27.26 1.29
N MET A 241 -28.72 27.16 2.24
CA MET A 241 -27.90 25.97 2.45
C MET A 241 -28.74 24.73 2.81
N GLU A 242 -29.81 24.87 3.59
CA GLU A 242 -30.78 23.81 3.88
C GLU A 242 -31.56 23.41 2.62
N ARG A 243 -32.21 24.37 1.98
CA ARG A 243 -33.05 24.13 0.79
C ARG A 243 -32.27 23.49 -0.34
N ASP A 244 -31.05 23.95 -0.59
CA ASP A 244 -30.20 23.56 -1.69
C ASP A 244 -29.15 22.49 -1.27
N ALA A 245 -29.38 21.78 -0.16
CA ALA A 245 -28.42 20.81 0.41
C ALA A 245 -27.94 19.76 -0.60
N LEU A 246 -28.89 19.19 -1.37
CA LEU A 246 -28.58 18.18 -2.40
C LEU A 246 -27.91 18.74 -3.65
N LEU A 247 -27.96 20.06 -3.86
CA LEU A 247 -27.24 20.73 -4.97
C LEU A 247 -25.78 21.02 -4.62
N GLU A 248 -25.41 20.86 -3.35
CA GLU A 248 -24.05 21.09 -2.85
C GLU A 248 -23.50 22.51 -3.18
N ASN A 249 -24.36 23.52 -3.22
CA ASN A 249 -23.99 24.89 -3.51
C ASN A 249 -23.35 25.57 -2.29
N PHE A 250 -22.24 26.28 -2.51
CA PHE A 250 -21.61 27.11 -1.49
C PHE A 250 -22.40 28.38 -1.22
N VAL A 251 -22.60 28.67 0.07
CA VAL A 251 -23.09 29.96 0.57
C VAL A 251 -21.95 30.74 1.24
N PRO A 252 -22.05 32.09 1.33
CA PRO A 252 -21.04 32.90 2.00
C PRO A 252 -21.09 32.73 3.52
N ALA A 253 -19.91 32.68 4.14
CA ALA A 253 -19.74 32.73 5.58
C ALA A 253 -18.51 33.56 5.95
N GLN A 254 -18.63 34.40 6.99
CA GLN A 254 -17.45 35.01 7.60
C GLN A 254 -16.79 33.97 8.51
N PHE A 255 -15.52 33.70 8.28
CA PHE A 255 -14.76 32.70 9.00
C PHE A 255 -13.75 33.32 9.95
N LYS A 256 -13.76 32.89 11.21
CA LYS A 256 -12.70 33.15 12.18
C LYS A 256 -12.08 31.82 12.63
N PHE A 257 -10.78 31.80 12.69
CA PHE A 257 -9.98 30.70 13.23
C PHE A 257 -9.49 31.11 14.62
N ASN A 258 -9.97 30.43 15.68
CA ASN A 258 -9.92 30.95 17.03
C ASN A 258 -10.49 32.39 17.06
N ASP A 259 -9.68 33.38 17.44
CA ASP A 259 -10.07 34.80 17.49
C ASP A 259 -9.65 35.60 16.25
N SER A 260 -8.90 34.99 15.34
CA SER A 260 -8.37 35.65 14.15
C SER A 260 -9.34 35.60 12.98
N SER A 261 -9.67 36.74 12.41
CA SER A 261 -10.50 36.82 11.19
C SER A 261 -9.74 36.35 9.97
N ILE A 262 -10.31 35.40 9.23
CA ILE A 262 -9.77 34.92 7.96
C ILE A 262 -10.46 35.60 6.75
N GLY A 263 -11.72 36.03 6.94
CA GLY A 263 -12.53 36.68 5.91
C GLY A 263 -13.69 35.83 5.41
N GLN A 264 -14.28 36.25 4.30
CA GLN A 264 -15.42 35.57 3.68
C GLN A 264 -14.97 34.33 2.91
N ILE A 265 -15.62 33.20 3.17
CA ILE A 265 -15.37 31.90 2.53
C ILE A 265 -16.68 31.29 2.04
N GLY A 266 -16.58 30.26 1.19
CA GLY A 266 -17.72 29.40 0.87
C GLY A 266 -17.84 28.25 1.88
N ILE A 267 -19.06 28.04 2.37
CA ILE A 267 -19.43 26.87 3.19
C ILE A 267 -20.62 26.17 2.57
N ARG A 268 -20.67 24.86 2.63
CA ARG A 268 -21.81 24.03 2.22
C ARG A 268 -21.88 22.74 3.03
N TYR A 269 -23.02 22.09 3.02
CA TYR A 269 -23.09 20.70 3.49
C TYR A 269 -22.26 19.77 2.59
N LYS A 270 -21.76 18.69 3.19
CA LYS A 270 -20.99 17.64 2.52
C LYS A 270 -21.60 16.28 2.85
N GLY A 271 -21.67 15.41 1.85
CA GLY A 271 -22.07 14.02 1.95
C GLY A 271 -22.38 13.46 0.57
N SER A 272 -22.11 12.17 0.37
CA SER A 272 -22.44 11.46 -0.86
C SER A 272 -23.72 10.64 -0.71
N GLY A 273 -24.04 9.81 -1.67
CA GLY A 273 -25.30 9.09 -1.89
C GLY A 273 -26.12 8.60 -0.69
N TYR A 274 -25.46 8.30 0.45
CA TYR A 274 -26.16 7.81 1.65
C TYR A 274 -26.27 8.83 2.79
N SER A 275 -25.56 9.96 2.76
CA SER A 275 -25.62 10.93 3.85
C SER A 275 -26.54 12.11 3.56
N LEU A 276 -26.28 12.92 2.55
CA LEU A 276 -27.16 14.04 2.23
C LEU A 276 -28.54 13.61 1.74
N PRO A 277 -28.68 12.61 0.80
CA PRO A 277 -30.00 12.14 0.36
C PRO A 277 -30.83 11.45 1.43
N LEU A 278 -30.21 10.87 2.48
CA LEU A 278 -30.95 10.37 3.64
C LEU A 278 -31.42 11.49 4.56
N CYS A 279 -30.68 12.59 4.59
CA CYS A 279 -30.93 13.70 5.51
C CYS A 279 -31.78 14.81 4.93
N PHE A 280 -31.94 14.89 3.62
CA PHE A 280 -32.75 15.92 2.97
C PHE A 280 -33.61 15.30 1.86
N ASP A 281 -34.89 15.68 1.81
CA ASP A 281 -35.74 15.39 0.67
C ASP A 281 -35.47 16.36 -0.50
N SER A 282 -36.12 16.12 -1.65
CA SER A 282 -35.97 16.96 -2.84
C SER A 282 -36.43 18.42 -2.65
N ARG A 283 -37.17 18.71 -1.57
CA ARG A 283 -37.62 20.07 -1.19
C ARG A 283 -36.67 20.73 -0.18
N GLY A 284 -35.58 20.06 0.22
CA GLY A 284 -34.65 20.53 1.23
C GLY A 284 -35.17 20.40 2.69
N VAL A 285 -36.15 19.54 2.88
CA VAL A 285 -36.64 19.28 4.26
C VAL A 285 -35.74 18.26 4.92
N ARG A 286 -35.17 18.65 6.09
CA ARG A 286 -34.26 17.82 6.85
C ARG A 286 -35.02 16.69 7.57
N SER A 287 -34.47 15.48 7.51
CA SER A 287 -34.96 14.31 8.25
C SER A 287 -34.81 14.52 9.77
N SER A 288 -35.73 13.94 10.53
CA SER A 288 -35.67 13.89 11.99
C SER A 288 -34.71 12.83 12.54
N ASP A 289 -34.14 11.97 11.70
CA ASP A 289 -33.15 10.97 12.10
C ASP A 289 -32.00 11.65 12.87
N TRP A 290 -31.57 11.02 13.98
CA TRP A 290 -30.54 11.59 14.85
C TRP A 290 -29.22 11.84 14.09
N ARG A 291 -28.89 11.01 13.10
CA ARG A 291 -27.69 11.16 12.25
C ARG A 291 -27.73 12.42 11.41
N CYS A 292 -28.93 12.89 11.09
CA CYS A 292 -29.17 14.07 10.26
C CYS A 292 -29.18 15.38 11.05
N LYS A 293 -29.15 15.32 12.38
CA LYS A 293 -29.10 16.53 13.23
C LYS A 293 -27.76 17.28 13.06
N LYS A 294 -26.67 16.58 12.78
CA LYS A 294 -25.32 17.14 12.64
C LYS A 294 -24.73 16.70 11.30
N ILE A 295 -24.57 17.62 10.38
CA ILE A 295 -24.13 17.35 9.00
C ILE A 295 -22.69 17.84 8.80
N SER A 296 -21.90 17.11 8.02
CA SER A 296 -20.55 17.49 7.61
C SER A 296 -20.56 18.72 6.71
N PHE A 297 -19.46 19.52 6.77
CA PHE A 297 -19.30 20.71 5.93
C PHE A 297 -18.12 20.56 5.00
N LYS A 298 -18.21 21.23 3.84
CA LYS A 298 -17.08 21.53 2.97
C LYS A 298 -16.83 23.02 2.93
N LEU A 299 -15.58 23.40 3.15
CA LEU A 299 -15.12 24.79 3.10
C LEU A 299 -14.38 25.03 1.80
N LYS A 300 -14.57 26.20 1.21
CA LYS A 300 -13.82 26.70 0.05
C LYS A 300 -13.33 28.11 0.33
N PHE A 301 -12.03 28.24 0.60
CA PHE A 301 -11.45 29.51 1.05
C PHE A 301 -11.35 30.55 -0.07
N ASP A 302 -11.15 30.12 -1.30
CA ASP A 302 -11.02 30.99 -2.49
C ASP A 302 -12.33 31.23 -3.24
N LYS A 303 -13.50 30.91 -2.63
CA LYS A 303 -14.79 30.99 -3.34
C LYS A 303 -15.15 32.43 -3.76
N TYR A 304 -14.86 33.39 -2.91
CA TYR A 304 -15.20 34.82 -3.10
C TYR A 304 -13.98 35.73 -3.30
N SER A 305 -12.78 35.18 -3.02
CA SER A 305 -11.50 35.86 -3.28
C SER A 305 -10.51 34.83 -3.82
N GLY A 306 -10.20 34.86 -5.11
CA GLY A 306 -9.42 33.83 -5.81
C GLY A 306 -8.01 33.58 -5.23
N SER A 307 -7.43 34.56 -4.55
CA SER A 307 -6.11 34.47 -3.90
C SER A 307 -6.16 33.97 -2.46
N GLN A 308 -7.35 33.97 -1.83
CA GLN A 308 -7.48 33.61 -0.41
C GLN A 308 -7.12 32.14 -0.16
N ARG A 309 -6.31 31.91 0.85
CA ARG A 309 -5.90 30.58 1.32
C ARG A 309 -5.98 30.53 2.84
N PHE A 310 -6.21 29.33 3.35
CA PHE A 310 -6.12 29.05 4.78
C PHE A 310 -4.99 28.07 5.01
N PHE A 311 -3.87 28.55 5.53
CA PHE A 311 -2.63 27.77 5.66
C PHE A 311 -2.27 27.03 4.35
N SER A 312 -2.23 27.76 3.25
CA SER A 312 -1.97 27.30 1.86
C SER A 312 -3.07 26.43 1.23
N MET A 313 -4.13 26.06 1.95
CA MET A 313 -5.23 25.26 1.42
C MET A 313 -6.28 26.12 0.70
N LYS A 314 -6.93 25.51 -0.30
CA LYS A 314 -8.13 26.03 -0.97
C LYS A 314 -9.41 25.47 -0.38
N ARG A 315 -9.38 24.22 0.06
CA ARG A 315 -10.53 23.47 0.58
C ARG A 315 -10.18 22.75 1.88
N LEU A 316 -11.20 22.48 2.67
CA LEU A 316 -11.10 21.68 3.89
C LEU A 316 -12.44 20.99 4.14
N ASN A 317 -12.42 19.75 4.62
CA ASN A 317 -13.63 19.07 5.05
C ASN A 317 -13.75 19.13 6.57
N LEU A 318 -14.98 19.30 7.06
CA LEU A 318 -15.32 19.16 8.47
C LEU A 318 -16.28 17.98 8.59
N HIS A 319 -15.78 16.81 8.96
CA HIS A 319 -16.59 15.62 9.18
C HIS A 319 -17.37 15.78 10.49
N SER A 320 -18.67 15.55 10.45
CA SER A 320 -19.55 15.68 11.62
C SER A 320 -19.34 14.60 12.66
N LEU A 321 -18.73 13.47 12.27
CA LEU A 321 -18.54 12.28 13.09
C LEU A 321 -19.87 11.66 13.56
N SER A 322 -20.96 11.86 12.80
CA SER A 322 -22.29 11.34 13.16
C SER A 322 -22.38 9.83 12.89
N GLY A 323 -21.72 9.31 11.86
CA GLY A 323 -21.66 7.88 11.54
C GLY A 323 -20.75 7.10 12.49
N ASP A 324 -19.62 7.65 12.87
CA ASP A 324 -18.71 7.08 13.84
C ASP A 324 -19.07 7.48 15.27
N GLN A 325 -19.70 6.59 16.02
CA GLN A 325 -20.09 6.88 17.41
C GLN A 325 -18.90 7.00 18.36
N SER A 326 -17.73 6.36 18.06
CA SER A 326 -16.49 6.56 18.81
C SER A 326 -15.85 7.92 18.56
N LYS A 327 -16.08 8.52 17.40
CA LYS A 327 -15.47 9.74 16.86
C LYS A 327 -14.01 9.59 16.45
N MET A 328 -13.48 8.36 16.37
CA MET A 328 -12.03 8.12 16.25
C MET A 328 -11.61 7.26 15.06
N HIS A 329 -12.55 6.64 14.32
CA HIS A 329 -12.20 5.76 13.20
C HIS A 329 -11.36 6.47 12.14
N ASP A 330 -11.82 7.63 11.65
CA ASP A 330 -11.10 8.43 10.64
C ASP A 330 -9.68 8.80 11.09
N ILE A 331 -9.53 9.39 12.30
CA ILE A 331 -8.24 9.91 12.75
C ILE A 331 -7.23 8.80 13.05
N LEU A 332 -7.67 7.67 13.60
CA LEU A 332 -6.83 6.49 13.84
C LEU A 332 -6.39 5.87 12.52
N SER A 333 -7.32 5.70 11.57
CA SER A 333 -7.04 5.12 10.24
C SER A 333 -6.05 5.97 9.46
N TYR A 334 -6.33 7.28 9.29
CA TYR A 334 -5.42 8.17 8.57
C TYR A 334 -4.04 8.23 9.24
N GLY A 335 -3.99 8.22 10.58
CA GLY A 335 -2.75 8.15 11.34
C GLY A 335 -1.95 6.91 11.00
N LEU A 336 -2.58 5.73 11.06
CA LEU A 336 -1.93 4.45 10.77
C LEU A 336 -1.42 4.36 9.33
N PHE A 337 -2.20 4.83 8.35
CA PHE A 337 -1.73 4.92 6.96
C PHE A 337 -0.45 5.77 6.86
N ARG A 338 -0.40 6.95 7.51
CA ARG A 338 0.80 7.79 7.51
C ARG A 338 2.00 7.13 8.19
N GLU A 339 1.78 6.48 9.32
CA GLU A 339 2.83 5.74 10.05
C GLU A 339 3.43 4.62 9.20
N MET A 340 2.60 3.94 8.40
CA MET A 340 3.04 2.94 7.43
C MET A 340 3.65 3.53 6.15
N GLY A 341 3.80 4.86 6.08
CA GLY A 341 4.42 5.56 4.95
C GLY A 341 3.48 5.80 3.77
N ILE A 342 2.19 5.53 3.92
CA ILE A 342 1.18 5.79 2.89
C ILE A 342 0.80 7.27 2.90
N ILE A 343 0.72 7.86 1.71
CA ILE A 343 0.25 9.23 1.50
C ILE A 343 -1.24 9.26 1.83
N SER A 344 -1.58 9.95 2.92
CA SER A 344 -2.93 9.97 3.50
C SER A 344 -3.28 11.40 3.93
N PRO A 345 -4.57 11.77 3.93
CA PRO A 345 -5.01 13.03 4.51
C PRO A 345 -4.57 13.20 5.97
N ARG A 346 -4.26 14.43 6.35
CA ARG A 346 -4.11 14.80 7.75
C ARG A 346 -5.48 15.13 8.33
N ALA A 347 -5.66 14.86 9.60
CA ALA A 347 -6.90 15.14 10.32
C ALA A 347 -6.61 15.67 11.73
N ALA A 348 -7.47 16.56 12.22
CA ALA A 348 -7.41 17.05 13.59
C ALA A 348 -8.80 17.43 14.10
N PHE A 349 -9.07 17.20 15.38
CA PHE A 349 -10.33 17.60 16.01
C PHE A 349 -10.46 19.11 16.11
N VAL A 350 -11.68 19.62 15.87
CA VAL A 350 -12.00 21.05 15.96
C VAL A 350 -13.35 21.26 16.62
N LYS A 351 -13.51 22.40 17.28
CA LYS A 351 -14.82 22.91 17.75
C LYS A 351 -15.42 23.79 16.67
N VAL A 352 -16.67 23.54 16.31
CA VAL A 352 -17.38 24.35 15.32
C VAL A 352 -18.42 25.20 15.97
N PHE A 353 -18.49 26.48 15.61
CA PHE A 353 -19.53 27.44 16.02
C PHE A 353 -20.15 28.07 14.77
N ILE A 354 -21.48 28.16 14.76
CA ILE A 354 -22.24 28.90 13.73
C ILE A 354 -23.05 29.97 14.45
N ASN A 355 -22.86 31.23 14.05
CA ASN A 355 -23.52 32.38 14.67
C ASN A 355 -23.39 32.37 16.22
N SER A 356 -22.18 32.07 16.70
CA SER A 356 -21.83 31.93 18.12
C SER A 356 -22.46 30.74 18.86
N VAL A 357 -23.24 29.89 18.17
CA VAL A 357 -23.83 28.67 18.73
C VAL A 357 -22.87 27.50 18.49
N PHE A 358 -22.51 26.80 19.57
CA PHE A 358 -21.65 25.61 19.49
C PHE A 358 -22.35 24.47 18.72
N GLN A 359 -21.72 23.97 17.70
CA GLN A 359 -22.19 22.87 16.84
C GLN A 359 -21.54 21.52 17.16
N GLY A 360 -20.77 21.44 18.24
CA GLY A 360 -20.12 20.20 18.68
C GLY A 360 -18.69 20.01 18.15
N LEU A 361 -18.20 18.79 18.34
CA LEU A 361 -16.90 18.32 17.89
C LEU A 361 -16.99 17.89 16.43
N PHE A 362 -16.07 18.35 15.59
CA PHE A 362 -15.89 17.93 14.20
C PHE A 362 -14.46 17.44 13.99
N LEU A 363 -14.23 16.72 12.91
CA LEU A 363 -12.88 16.40 12.44
C LEU A 363 -12.59 17.23 11.18
N ALA A 364 -11.58 18.08 11.25
CA ALA A 364 -11.03 18.74 10.08
C ALA A 364 -10.16 17.75 9.31
N VAL A 365 -10.53 17.45 8.07
CA VAL A 365 -9.84 16.47 7.20
C VAL A 365 -9.32 17.16 5.96
N GLU A 366 -8.03 16.97 5.67
CA GLU A 366 -7.35 17.52 4.49
C GLU A 366 -8.02 17.02 3.21
N GLU A 367 -8.34 17.92 2.29
CA GLU A 367 -8.94 17.56 1.00
C GLU A 367 -7.86 17.07 0.05
N PRO A 368 -7.98 15.88 -0.56
CA PRO A 368 -7.17 15.50 -1.71
C PRO A 368 -7.54 16.36 -2.92
N ASP A 369 -6.81 17.45 -3.11
CA ASP A 369 -6.94 18.39 -4.22
C ASP A 369 -5.55 18.82 -4.75
N SER A 370 -5.49 19.82 -5.63
CA SER A 370 -4.20 20.28 -6.17
C SER A 370 -3.22 20.77 -5.09
N ARG A 371 -3.73 21.31 -3.96
CA ARG A 371 -2.88 21.77 -2.86
C ARG A 371 -2.34 20.62 -2.02
N PHE A 372 -3.13 19.57 -1.91
CA PHE A 372 -2.65 18.30 -1.35
C PHE A 372 -1.55 17.71 -2.23
N ALA A 373 -1.77 17.63 -3.55
CA ALA A 373 -0.78 17.12 -4.50
C ALA A 373 0.52 17.94 -4.44
N GLU A 374 0.43 19.28 -4.50
CA GLU A 374 1.58 20.19 -4.39
C GLU A 374 2.42 19.95 -3.13
N SER A 375 1.79 19.54 -2.04
CA SER A 375 2.50 19.30 -0.80
C SER A 375 3.10 17.90 -0.66
N ARG A 376 2.66 16.96 -1.45
CA ARG A 376 3.13 15.57 -1.43
C ARG A 376 4.10 15.27 -2.58
N TRP A 377 3.91 15.95 -3.70
CA TRP A 377 4.73 15.86 -4.91
C TRP A 377 5.15 17.27 -5.36
N PRO A 378 6.04 17.96 -4.60
CA PRO A 378 6.43 19.33 -4.91
C PRO A 378 7.11 19.47 -6.28
N ASP A 379 7.78 18.41 -6.72
CA ASP A 379 8.47 18.36 -8.02
C ASP A 379 7.53 17.97 -9.18
N ASP A 380 6.33 17.49 -8.88
CA ASP A 380 5.31 17.08 -9.86
C ASP A 380 3.88 17.36 -9.35
N PRO A 381 3.53 18.63 -9.07
CA PRO A 381 2.26 18.98 -8.42
C PRO A 381 1.05 18.96 -9.35
N TYR A 382 1.25 18.74 -10.66
CA TYR A 382 0.23 18.90 -11.68
C TYR A 382 -0.26 17.59 -12.29
N GLY A 383 -0.03 16.50 -11.62
CA GLY A 383 -0.56 15.18 -11.96
C GLY A 383 -2.08 15.10 -11.90
N ASN A 384 -2.63 14.03 -12.43
CA ASN A 384 -4.06 13.78 -12.35
C ASN A 384 -4.42 13.19 -11.00
N LEU A 385 -5.51 13.68 -10.41
CA LEU A 385 -6.08 13.16 -9.18
C LEU A 385 -7.44 12.55 -9.49
N TYR A 386 -7.52 11.21 -9.47
CA TYR A 386 -8.72 10.44 -9.78
C TYR A 386 -9.43 10.01 -8.49
N LYS A 387 -10.71 10.32 -8.37
CA LYS A 387 -11.55 9.78 -7.30
C LYS A 387 -12.26 8.50 -7.81
N GLU A 388 -12.03 7.39 -7.14
CA GLU A 388 -12.74 6.11 -7.33
C GLU A 388 -12.73 5.61 -8.79
N LYS A 389 -11.56 5.68 -9.45
CA LYS A 389 -11.38 5.18 -10.82
C LYS A 389 -10.32 4.08 -10.85
N TRP A 390 -10.81 2.85 -10.74
CA TRP A 390 -9.96 1.65 -10.80
C TRP A 390 -9.55 1.34 -12.25
N PRO A 391 -8.38 0.72 -12.51
CA PRO A 391 -7.91 0.42 -13.87
C PRO A 391 -8.64 -0.82 -14.47
N VAL A 392 -9.93 -0.68 -14.79
CA VAL A 392 -10.81 -1.77 -15.28
C VAL A 392 -11.20 -1.67 -16.74
N ASN A 393 -10.93 -0.55 -17.42
CA ASN A 393 -11.25 -0.38 -18.83
C ASN A 393 -10.33 0.62 -19.52
N ASP A 394 -10.47 0.82 -20.84
CA ASP A 394 -9.67 1.75 -21.65
C ASP A 394 -10.43 3.01 -22.10
N SER A 395 -11.59 3.30 -21.51
CA SER A 395 -12.35 4.50 -21.80
C SER A 395 -11.70 5.75 -21.19
N LYS A 396 -11.45 6.76 -22.02
CA LYS A 396 -10.99 8.08 -21.57
C LYS A 396 -12.06 8.77 -20.71
N GLU A 397 -13.31 8.64 -21.08
CA GLU A 397 -14.46 9.23 -20.41
C GLU A 397 -14.59 8.71 -18.99
N TYR A 398 -14.43 7.40 -18.80
CA TYR A 398 -14.43 6.77 -17.48
C TYR A 398 -13.41 7.41 -16.53
N TYR A 399 -12.15 7.59 -16.97
CA TYR A 399 -11.14 8.21 -16.12
C TYR A 399 -11.36 9.72 -15.94
N LYS A 400 -11.80 10.43 -16.97
CA LYS A 400 -12.08 11.86 -16.87
C LYS A 400 -13.20 12.20 -15.88
N GLU A 401 -14.18 11.34 -15.72
CA GLU A 401 -15.22 11.50 -14.69
C GLU A 401 -14.64 11.59 -13.27
N GLY A 402 -13.57 10.84 -12.98
CA GLY A 402 -12.90 10.86 -11.69
C GLY A 402 -12.10 12.12 -11.36
N LEU A 403 -11.89 13.02 -12.32
CA LEU A 403 -11.06 14.22 -12.14
C LEU A 403 -11.80 15.41 -11.48
N ALA A 404 -12.84 15.15 -10.68
CA ALA A 404 -13.67 16.20 -10.08
C ALA A 404 -12.89 17.17 -9.17
N THR A 405 -11.81 16.71 -8.56
CA THR A 405 -10.95 17.49 -7.66
C THR A 405 -9.75 18.12 -8.38
N ASN A 406 -9.51 17.75 -9.64
CA ASN A 406 -8.42 18.29 -10.43
C ASN A 406 -8.71 19.73 -10.84
N GLU A 407 -7.72 20.61 -10.79
CA GLU A 407 -7.86 22.02 -11.21
C GLU A 407 -7.77 22.22 -12.71
N LYS A 408 -7.20 21.25 -13.43
CA LYS A 408 -7.17 21.30 -14.91
C LYS A 408 -8.56 21.00 -15.46
N PRO A 409 -8.94 21.64 -16.59
CA PRO A 409 -10.16 21.26 -17.29
C PRO A 409 -10.15 19.76 -17.61
N LYS A 410 -11.22 19.05 -17.25
CA LYS A 410 -11.33 17.60 -17.45
C LYS A 410 -11.10 17.19 -18.92
N ASP A 411 -11.57 18.02 -19.85
CA ASP A 411 -11.48 17.73 -21.27
C ASP A 411 -10.05 17.74 -21.80
N ASN A 412 -9.16 18.53 -21.19
CA ASN A 412 -7.75 18.66 -21.57
C ASN A 412 -6.82 17.74 -20.78
N ALA A 413 -7.34 16.93 -19.85
CA ALA A 413 -6.51 16.02 -19.07
C ALA A 413 -6.07 14.83 -19.93
N ASP A 414 -4.77 14.56 -19.94
CA ASP A 414 -4.23 13.32 -20.50
C ASP A 414 -4.37 12.19 -19.47
N VAL A 415 -5.18 11.19 -19.80
CA VAL A 415 -5.44 9.99 -18.98
C VAL A 415 -4.79 8.73 -19.57
N SER A 416 -3.87 8.91 -20.52
CA SER A 416 -3.24 7.81 -21.26
C SER A 416 -2.43 6.85 -20.37
N LYS A 417 -1.86 7.35 -19.27
CA LYS A 417 -1.12 6.53 -18.31
C LYS A 417 -2.05 5.55 -17.59
N MET A 418 -3.25 5.98 -17.14
CA MET A 418 -4.24 5.08 -16.53
C MET A 418 -4.71 4.01 -17.52
N ILE A 419 -4.95 4.38 -18.78
CA ILE A 419 -5.30 3.41 -19.84
C ILE A 419 -4.15 2.43 -20.09
N SER A 420 -2.90 2.91 -20.10
CA SER A 420 -1.72 2.07 -20.26
C SER A 420 -1.53 1.12 -19.06
N PHE A 421 -1.82 1.58 -17.86
CA PHE A 421 -1.82 0.78 -16.64
C PHE A 421 -2.85 -0.37 -16.72
N TYR A 422 -4.11 -0.06 -17.07
CA TYR A 422 -5.12 -1.08 -17.34
C TYR A 422 -4.65 -2.12 -18.37
N LYS A 423 -4.10 -1.66 -19.51
CA LYS A 423 -3.58 -2.54 -20.56
C LYS A 423 -2.41 -3.39 -20.06
N ALA A 424 -1.54 -2.86 -19.22
CA ALA A 424 -0.44 -3.61 -18.62
C ALA A 424 -0.96 -4.73 -17.72
N ILE A 425 -1.94 -4.45 -16.85
CA ILE A 425 -2.59 -5.46 -16.00
C ILE A 425 -3.22 -6.56 -16.85
N ASN A 426 -4.06 -6.19 -17.83
CA ASN A 426 -4.81 -7.16 -18.63
C ASN A 426 -3.95 -8.07 -19.50
N ARG A 427 -2.86 -7.52 -20.07
CA ARG A 427 -1.94 -8.25 -20.95
C ARG A 427 -0.84 -8.98 -20.20
N ALA A 428 -0.74 -8.78 -18.90
CA ALA A 428 0.24 -9.48 -18.09
C ALA A 428 -0.12 -10.95 -17.93
N THR A 429 0.92 -11.77 -17.97
CA THR A 429 0.89 -13.17 -17.56
C THR A 429 1.49 -13.29 -16.16
N GLU A 430 1.34 -14.44 -15.50
CA GLU A 430 1.94 -14.68 -14.18
C GLU A 430 3.44 -14.40 -14.14
N SER A 431 4.14 -14.72 -15.24
CA SER A 431 5.62 -14.58 -15.34
C SER A 431 6.11 -13.15 -15.54
N ASP A 432 5.29 -12.23 -16.03
CA ASP A 432 5.71 -10.86 -16.36
C ASP A 432 4.86 -9.76 -15.69
N PHE A 433 3.91 -10.17 -14.84
CA PHE A 433 2.98 -9.24 -14.18
C PHE A 433 3.71 -8.19 -13.34
N VAL A 434 4.59 -8.63 -12.45
CA VAL A 434 5.32 -7.70 -11.56
C VAL A 434 6.16 -6.72 -12.39
N GLU A 435 6.88 -7.20 -13.43
CA GLU A 435 7.68 -6.33 -14.29
C GLU A 435 6.82 -5.28 -15.02
N LYS A 436 5.70 -5.71 -15.63
CA LYS A 436 4.85 -4.81 -16.42
C LYS A 436 4.14 -3.79 -15.56
N VAL A 437 3.59 -4.23 -14.42
CA VAL A 437 2.77 -3.41 -13.53
C VAL A 437 3.63 -2.46 -12.69
N SER A 438 4.83 -2.87 -12.29
CA SER A 438 5.75 -1.99 -11.55
C SER A 438 6.20 -0.74 -12.33
N LYS A 439 5.99 -0.70 -13.63
CA LYS A 439 6.18 0.53 -14.43
C LYS A 439 5.21 1.63 -14.03
N PHE A 440 4.04 1.27 -13.52
CA PHE A 440 2.94 2.19 -13.18
C PHE A 440 2.75 2.39 -11.69
N MET A 441 3.07 1.40 -10.85
CA MET A 441 2.86 1.47 -9.40
C MET A 441 4.06 0.91 -8.63
N ASN A 442 4.15 1.26 -7.35
CA ASN A 442 5.10 0.67 -6.43
C ASN A 442 4.41 -0.43 -5.62
N PHE A 443 4.84 -1.69 -5.76
CA PHE A 443 4.21 -2.81 -5.07
C PHE A 443 4.43 -2.80 -3.56
N ASP A 444 5.59 -2.38 -3.05
CA ASP A 444 5.81 -2.26 -1.61
C ASP A 444 4.84 -1.27 -0.97
N TYR A 445 4.64 -0.10 -1.61
CA TYR A 445 3.64 0.88 -1.19
C TYR A 445 2.21 0.30 -1.26
N PHE A 446 1.86 -0.40 -2.33
CA PHE A 446 0.54 -0.99 -2.52
C PHE A 446 0.26 -2.08 -1.47
N LEU A 447 1.23 -2.95 -1.19
CA LEU A 447 1.12 -3.97 -0.13
C LEU A 447 0.97 -3.35 1.26
N ARG A 448 1.66 -2.24 1.56
CA ARG A 448 1.46 -1.49 2.82
C ARG A 448 0.08 -0.88 2.91
N TYR A 449 -0.43 -0.33 1.80
CA TYR A 449 -1.80 0.16 1.76
C TYR A 449 -2.79 -0.96 2.10
N ILE A 450 -2.68 -2.11 1.43
CA ILE A 450 -3.55 -3.27 1.68
C ILE A 450 -3.38 -3.77 3.13
N ALA A 451 -2.16 -3.79 3.66
CA ALA A 451 -1.91 -4.22 5.03
C ALA A 451 -2.69 -3.39 6.05
N VAL A 452 -2.64 -2.06 5.93
CA VAL A 452 -3.42 -1.17 6.80
C VAL A 452 -4.92 -1.35 6.57
N ASP A 453 -5.36 -1.30 5.32
CA ASP A 453 -6.77 -1.37 4.93
C ASP A 453 -7.45 -2.65 5.47
N ARG A 454 -6.76 -3.79 5.37
CA ARG A 454 -7.27 -5.07 5.88
C ARG A 454 -7.17 -5.18 7.40
N ALA A 455 -6.11 -4.67 8.02
CA ALA A 455 -5.92 -4.75 9.47
C ALA A 455 -6.96 -3.91 10.23
N ILE A 456 -7.37 -2.77 9.69
CA ILE A 456 -8.42 -1.93 10.29
C ILE A 456 -9.84 -2.36 9.90
N HIS A 457 -9.99 -3.48 9.20
CA HIS A 457 -11.27 -3.98 8.69
C HIS A 457 -12.05 -2.89 7.95
N ASN A 458 -11.41 -2.26 6.96
CA ASN A 458 -12.08 -1.25 6.13
C ASN A 458 -13.12 -1.92 5.24
N CYS A 459 -14.37 -1.88 5.65
CA CYS A 459 -15.46 -2.55 4.94
C CYS A 459 -16.07 -1.74 3.80
N ASP A 460 -15.66 -0.49 3.62
CA ASP A 460 -16.14 0.42 2.57
C ASP A 460 -14.99 1.07 1.78
N GLY A 461 -13.86 0.41 1.69
CA GLY A 461 -12.64 0.93 1.10
C GLY A 461 -12.29 0.36 -0.29
N MET A 462 -11.05 0.62 -0.69
CA MET A 462 -10.48 0.19 -1.97
C MET A 462 -10.57 -1.33 -2.20
N MET A 463 -10.55 -2.12 -1.13
CA MET A 463 -10.60 -3.59 -1.19
C MET A 463 -12.02 -4.16 -1.16
N THR A 464 -13.06 -3.34 -1.09
CA THR A 464 -14.46 -3.78 -1.07
C THR A 464 -15.13 -3.49 -2.41
N TRP A 465 -15.55 -4.55 -3.09
CA TRP A 465 -16.07 -4.48 -4.45
C TRP A 465 -17.60 -4.66 -4.46
N TYR A 466 -18.33 -3.57 -4.34
CA TYR A 466 -19.77 -3.58 -4.49
C TYR A 466 -20.20 -4.00 -5.89
N TYR A 467 -21.27 -4.76 -5.96
CA TYR A 467 -21.82 -5.23 -7.22
C TYR A 467 -23.27 -4.74 -7.40
N SER A 468 -23.57 -4.27 -8.59
CA SER A 468 -24.90 -3.84 -9.00
C SER A 468 -25.16 -4.18 -10.47
N ASN A 469 -26.36 -3.88 -10.95
CA ASN A 469 -26.71 -3.99 -12.38
C ASN A 469 -25.88 -3.08 -13.31
N LYS A 470 -25.11 -2.13 -12.73
CA LYS A 470 -24.15 -1.26 -13.45
C LYS A 470 -22.72 -1.81 -13.45
N GLY A 471 -22.49 -2.98 -12.87
CA GLY A 471 -21.19 -3.60 -12.70
C GLY A 471 -20.68 -3.56 -11.26
N SER A 472 -19.41 -3.93 -11.08
CA SER A 472 -18.71 -3.87 -9.79
C SER A 472 -17.87 -2.60 -9.67
N GLY A 473 -17.73 -2.09 -8.45
CA GLY A 473 -16.90 -0.92 -8.16
C GLY A 473 -16.53 -0.84 -6.68
N ASN A 474 -15.40 -0.25 -6.41
CA ASN A 474 -14.89 0.02 -5.08
C ASN A 474 -14.89 1.53 -4.81
N HIS A 475 -14.85 1.91 -3.51
CA HIS A 475 -15.05 3.27 -3.06
C HIS A 475 -13.91 3.79 -2.18
N ASN A 476 -14.03 5.05 -1.77
CA ASN A 476 -13.26 5.67 -0.69
C ASN A 476 -11.74 5.63 -0.88
N TYR A 477 -11.29 5.97 -2.08
CA TYR A 477 -9.88 6.17 -2.39
C TYR A 477 -9.69 7.22 -3.50
N PHE A 478 -8.46 7.72 -3.60
CA PHE A 478 -7.99 8.49 -4.75
C PHE A 478 -6.74 7.82 -5.33
N PHE A 479 -6.52 8.07 -6.62
CA PHE A 479 -5.22 7.84 -7.26
C PHE A 479 -4.61 9.19 -7.63
N TYR A 480 -3.32 9.36 -7.35
CA TYR A 480 -2.50 10.43 -7.91
C TYR A 480 -1.57 9.86 -8.97
N GLU A 481 -1.64 10.40 -10.17
CA GLU A 481 -0.82 10.02 -11.32
C GLU A 481 0.27 11.06 -11.51
N GLU A 482 1.53 10.69 -11.26
CA GLU A 482 2.68 11.55 -11.56
C GLU A 482 2.86 11.73 -13.07
N THR A 483 3.26 12.93 -13.50
CA THR A 483 3.48 13.27 -14.91
C THR A 483 4.93 13.13 -15.35
N ILE A 484 5.87 13.03 -14.40
CA ILE A 484 7.30 12.86 -14.67
C ILE A 484 7.61 11.52 -15.36
N ALA A 485 8.77 11.44 -16.02
CA ALA A 485 9.25 10.21 -16.61
C ALA A 485 9.42 9.13 -15.52
N ASN A 486 8.88 7.94 -15.76
CA ASN A 486 8.79 6.83 -14.79
C ASN A 486 7.96 7.13 -13.52
N GLY A 487 7.21 8.22 -13.51
CA GLY A 487 6.27 8.55 -12.45
C GLY A 487 5.21 7.48 -12.24
N LYS A 488 4.80 7.28 -10.99
CA LYS A 488 3.88 6.22 -10.56
C LYS A 488 2.46 6.73 -10.36
N ILE A 489 1.57 5.78 -10.13
CA ILE A 489 0.18 6.00 -9.70
C ILE A 489 0.11 5.58 -8.24
N TRP A 490 -0.25 6.54 -7.36
CA TRP A 490 -0.24 6.40 -5.91
C TRP A 490 -1.65 6.30 -5.35
N GLN A 491 -1.91 5.35 -4.47
CA GLN A 491 -3.18 5.18 -3.77
C GLN A 491 -3.23 6.09 -2.55
N ILE A 492 -4.38 6.74 -2.34
CA ILE A 492 -4.63 7.65 -1.20
C ILE A 492 -5.93 7.20 -0.55
N PRO A 493 -5.95 6.85 0.74
CA PRO A 493 -7.17 6.46 1.45
C PRO A 493 -8.10 7.66 1.66
N TRP A 494 -9.41 7.39 1.68
CA TRP A 494 -10.44 8.39 1.89
C TRP A 494 -11.64 7.82 2.64
N ASP A 495 -12.31 8.65 3.47
CA ASP A 495 -13.58 8.33 4.15
C ASP A 495 -13.50 7.06 5.02
N MET A 496 -12.68 7.12 6.08
CA MET A 496 -12.30 5.98 6.91
C MET A 496 -13.23 5.75 8.11
N ASP A 497 -14.46 6.27 8.10
CA ASP A 497 -15.41 6.11 9.19
C ASP A 497 -15.99 4.70 9.31
N ASN A 498 -15.97 3.91 8.24
CA ASN A 498 -16.39 2.50 8.19
C ASN A 498 -15.22 1.54 8.42
N THR A 499 -14.51 1.69 9.54
CA THR A 499 -13.33 0.88 9.92
C THR A 499 -13.44 0.39 11.37
N PHE A 500 -12.55 -0.50 11.80
CA PHE A 500 -12.45 -1.02 13.17
C PHE A 500 -13.66 -1.81 13.68
N TYR A 501 -14.48 -2.38 12.81
CA TYR A 501 -15.57 -3.27 13.22
C TYR A 501 -15.05 -4.71 13.42
N ARG A 502 -15.33 -5.30 14.59
CA ARG A 502 -14.94 -6.68 14.92
C ARG A 502 -15.70 -7.71 14.10
N GLN A 503 -16.97 -7.43 13.86
CA GLN A 503 -17.92 -8.29 13.15
C GLN A 503 -18.59 -7.43 12.08
N ASP A 504 -18.23 -7.69 10.86
CA ASP A 504 -18.83 -7.08 9.69
C ASP A 504 -19.09 -8.19 8.67
N PRO A 505 -20.29 -8.29 8.09
CA PRO A 505 -20.62 -9.30 7.10
C PRO A 505 -19.67 -9.32 5.90
N ILE A 506 -19.11 -8.17 5.52
CA ILE A 506 -18.08 -8.12 4.46
C ILE A 506 -16.81 -8.82 4.92
N VAL A 507 -16.38 -8.61 6.17
CA VAL A 507 -15.20 -9.26 6.73
C VAL A 507 -15.39 -10.78 6.76
N ASP A 508 -16.58 -11.23 7.19
CA ASP A 508 -16.86 -12.65 7.39
C ASP A 508 -17.15 -13.39 6.07
N GLU A 509 -17.88 -12.77 5.13
CA GLU A 509 -18.33 -13.44 3.91
C GLU A 509 -17.41 -13.23 2.70
N LEU A 510 -16.70 -12.12 2.61
CA LEU A 510 -15.77 -11.82 1.52
C LEU A 510 -14.32 -12.17 1.82
N GLY A 511 -14.06 -12.75 3.01
CA GLY A 511 -12.72 -13.14 3.42
C GLY A 511 -11.78 -11.95 3.61
N ALA A 512 -12.29 -10.78 3.99
CA ALA A 512 -11.43 -9.75 4.51
C ALA A 512 -11.08 -10.10 5.96
N PRO A 513 -9.84 -10.32 6.29
CA PRO A 513 -8.57 -9.97 5.68
C PRO A 513 -8.00 -11.00 4.67
N GLU A 514 -8.68 -12.09 4.37
CA GLU A 514 -8.19 -13.19 3.52
C GLU A 514 -8.28 -12.87 2.01
N TRP A 515 -7.79 -11.72 1.59
CA TRP A 515 -7.84 -11.29 0.19
C TRP A 515 -6.99 -12.15 -0.78
N ASN A 516 -6.19 -13.09 -0.28
CA ASN A 516 -5.42 -14.07 -1.05
C ASN A 516 -6.20 -15.36 -1.36
N VAL A 517 -7.40 -15.52 -0.82
CA VAL A 517 -8.21 -16.72 -1.06
C VAL A 517 -8.86 -16.62 -2.44
N ARG A 518 -8.51 -17.57 -3.32
CA ARG A 518 -9.17 -17.70 -4.62
C ARG A 518 -10.58 -18.27 -4.42
N PRO A 519 -11.64 -17.55 -4.79
CA PRO A 519 -12.98 -18.09 -4.74
C PRO A 519 -13.15 -19.19 -5.80
N ARG A 520 -14.10 -20.10 -5.56
CA ARG A 520 -14.46 -21.13 -6.58
C ARG A 520 -15.05 -20.51 -7.84
N THR A 521 -15.83 -19.46 -7.65
CA THR A 521 -16.46 -18.69 -8.72
C THR A 521 -16.32 -17.21 -8.41
N CYS A 522 -16.24 -16.37 -9.44
CA CYS A 522 -16.28 -14.92 -9.28
C CYS A 522 -17.73 -14.41 -9.39
N GLU A 523 -18.64 -15.05 -8.66
CA GLU A 523 -20.03 -14.64 -8.57
C GLU A 523 -20.22 -13.67 -7.39
N PRO A 524 -21.13 -12.68 -7.50
CA PRO A 524 -21.44 -11.79 -6.41
C PRO A 524 -22.01 -12.54 -5.20
N VAL A 525 -21.59 -12.18 -4.00
CA VAL A 525 -22.10 -12.70 -2.74
C VAL A 525 -22.91 -11.63 -2.02
N LYS A 526 -23.94 -12.04 -1.28
CA LYS A 526 -24.76 -11.14 -0.47
C LYS A 526 -23.95 -10.74 0.77
N ILE A 527 -23.93 -9.45 1.05
CA ILE A 527 -23.26 -8.87 2.21
C ILE A 527 -24.28 -8.39 3.24
N TRP A 528 -24.65 -7.14 3.32
CA TRP A 528 -25.69 -6.67 4.23
C TRP A 528 -26.95 -6.21 3.47
N GLY A 529 -28.12 -6.45 4.04
CA GLY A 529 -29.39 -6.15 3.40
C GLY A 529 -29.47 -6.86 2.02
N ASP A 530 -29.72 -6.11 0.97
CA ASP A 530 -29.75 -6.58 -0.41
C ASP A 530 -28.48 -6.20 -1.22
N ASN A 531 -27.47 -5.71 -0.55
CA ASN A 531 -26.20 -5.36 -1.20
C ASN A 531 -25.42 -6.63 -1.56
N LEU A 532 -24.79 -6.58 -2.73
CA LEU A 532 -23.92 -7.63 -3.25
C LEU A 532 -22.50 -7.10 -3.39
N ALA A 533 -21.53 -7.98 -3.24
CA ALA A 533 -20.13 -7.66 -3.52
C ALA A 533 -19.41 -8.81 -4.23
N MET A 534 -18.39 -8.46 -5.00
CA MET A 534 -17.52 -9.43 -5.67
C MET A 534 -16.37 -9.80 -4.72
N PRO A 535 -15.95 -11.08 -4.71
CA PRO A 535 -14.71 -11.46 -4.02
C PRO A 535 -13.52 -10.66 -4.56
N THR A 536 -12.76 -10.07 -3.67
CA THR A 536 -11.67 -9.13 -3.98
C THR A 536 -10.60 -9.75 -4.90
N HIS A 537 -10.28 -11.03 -4.71
CA HIS A 537 -9.33 -11.77 -5.53
C HIS A 537 -9.75 -11.87 -7.02
N CYS A 538 -11.02 -11.62 -7.36
CA CYS A 538 -11.50 -11.65 -8.74
C CYS A 538 -11.05 -10.46 -9.58
N ASP A 539 -10.63 -9.36 -8.94
CA ASP A 539 -9.91 -8.30 -9.63
C ASP A 539 -8.51 -8.78 -10.01
N LYS A 540 -8.11 -8.59 -11.27
CA LYS A 540 -6.85 -9.12 -11.77
C LYS A 540 -5.63 -8.48 -11.12
N LEU A 541 -5.66 -7.17 -10.84
CA LEU A 541 -4.55 -6.50 -10.16
C LEU A 541 -4.39 -7.06 -8.75
N ILE A 542 -5.47 -7.17 -8.00
CA ILE A 542 -5.46 -7.64 -6.62
C ILE A 542 -5.12 -9.14 -6.58
N GLY A 543 -5.82 -9.97 -7.36
CA GLY A 543 -5.61 -11.41 -7.36
C GLY A 543 -4.17 -11.82 -7.73
N MET A 544 -3.63 -11.24 -8.80
CA MET A 544 -2.24 -11.50 -9.20
C MET A 544 -1.23 -10.98 -8.17
N THR A 545 -1.52 -9.86 -7.51
CA THR A 545 -0.68 -9.36 -6.41
C THR A 545 -0.68 -10.33 -5.23
N ALA A 546 -1.85 -10.86 -4.84
CA ALA A 546 -1.96 -11.86 -3.79
C ALA A 546 -1.19 -13.14 -4.14
N ASP A 547 -1.33 -13.62 -5.36
CA ASP A 547 -0.70 -14.87 -5.78
C ASP A 547 0.83 -14.80 -5.87
N LEU A 548 1.38 -13.65 -6.24
CA LEU A 548 2.80 -13.49 -6.54
C LEU A 548 3.60 -12.85 -5.41
N LEU A 549 2.98 -12.01 -4.57
CA LEU A 549 3.66 -11.19 -3.58
C LEU A 549 3.17 -11.42 -2.14
N TRP A 550 2.56 -12.59 -1.86
CA TRP A 550 2.04 -12.89 -0.52
C TRP A 550 3.14 -12.93 0.55
N ASP A 551 4.30 -13.48 0.24
CA ASP A 551 5.41 -13.58 1.19
C ASP A 551 5.97 -12.18 1.57
N GLU A 552 6.00 -11.25 0.62
CA GLU A 552 6.35 -9.85 0.84
C GLU A 552 5.28 -9.14 1.67
N TYR A 553 4.00 -9.41 1.39
CA TYR A 553 2.88 -8.91 2.17
C TYR A 553 2.95 -9.36 3.64
N VAL A 554 3.20 -10.64 3.89
CA VAL A 554 3.33 -11.19 5.26
C VAL A 554 4.42 -10.45 6.04
N LYS A 555 5.59 -10.21 5.45
CA LYS A 555 6.69 -9.47 6.10
C LYS A 555 6.29 -8.04 6.49
N ILE A 556 5.57 -7.36 5.61
CA ILE A 556 5.04 -6.03 5.89
C ILE A 556 4.05 -6.07 7.06
N CYS A 557 3.16 -7.06 7.07
CA CYS A 557 2.16 -7.24 8.11
C CYS A 557 2.79 -7.59 9.47
N GLU A 558 3.75 -8.51 9.50
CA GLU A 558 4.50 -8.87 10.72
C GLU A 558 5.17 -7.64 11.35
N GLN A 559 5.81 -6.81 10.51
CA GLN A 559 6.41 -5.56 10.98
C GLN A 559 5.35 -4.58 11.49
N MET A 560 4.23 -4.43 10.80
CA MET A 560 3.14 -3.54 11.20
C MET A 560 2.53 -4.00 12.54
N LEU A 561 2.27 -5.30 12.71
CA LEU A 561 1.75 -5.89 13.94
C LEU A 561 2.70 -5.70 15.13
N ALA A 562 3.99 -5.77 14.89
CA ALA A 562 5.01 -5.55 15.93
C ALA A 562 5.19 -4.06 16.31
N THR A 563 4.73 -3.13 15.47
CA THR A 563 4.95 -1.69 15.63
C THR A 563 3.66 -0.89 15.66
N HIS A 564 3.23 -0.39 14.52
CA HIS A 564 2.15 0.60 14.37
C HIS A 564 0.75 0.02 14.61
N PHE A 565 0.54 -1.27 14.35
CA PHE A 565 -0.70 -1.98 14.66
C PHE A 565 -0.59 -2.83 15.94
N SER A 566 0.45 -2.65 16.73
CA SER A 566 0.56 -3.33 18.03
C SER A 566 -0.52 -2.84 19.01
N VAL A 567 -1.00 -3.76 19.86
CA VAL A 567 -2.05 -3.43 20.86
C VAL A 567 -1.65 -2.25 21.75
N PRO A 568 -0.41 -2.19 22.31
CA PRO A 568 -0.01 -1.04 23.13
C PRO A 568 -0.01 0.28 22.36
N HIS A 569 0.45 0.30 21.11
CA HIS A 569 0.51 1.52 20.30
C HIS A 569 -0.87 2.07 20.00
N LEU A 570 -1.77 1.24 19.45
CA LEU A 570 -3.13 1.68 19.11
C LEU A 570 -3.96 2.04 20.32
N THR A 571 -3.83 1.30 21.42
CA THR A 571 -4.53 1.62 22.68
C THR A 571 -4.05 2.96 23.24
N SER A 572 -2.75 3.24 23.21
CA SER A 572 -2.19 4.53 23.64
C SER A 572 -2.73 5.69 22.79
N ARG A 573 -2.83 5.52 21.46
CA ARG A 573 -3.41 6.54 20.59
C ARG A 573 -4.91 6.75 20.86
N LEU A 574 -5.65 5.67 21.05
CA LEU A 574 -7.06 5.72 21.42
C LEU A 574 -7.27 6.48 22.72
N ASP A 575 -6.47 6.19 23.77
CA ASP A 575 -6.54 6.86 25.05
C ASP A 575 -6.21 8.34 24.94
N PHE A 576 -5.17 8.66 24.18
CA PHE A 576 -4.79 10.05 23.92
C PHE A 576 -5.96 10.83 23.28
N TYR A 577 -6.60 10.32 22.23
CA TYR A 577 -7.72 11.01 21.59
C TYR A 577 -8.96 11.07 22.48
N LYS A 578 -9.26 9.97 23.19
CA LYS A 578 -10.36 9.95 24.16
C LYS A 578 -10.21 11.08 25.19
N ASP A 579 -9.03 11.21 25.80
CA ASP A 579 -8.77 12.22 26.83
C ASP A 579 -8.78 13.64 26.24
N LEU A 580 -8.26 13.80 25.02
CA LEU A 580 -8.24 15.08 24.30
C LEU A 580 -9.65 15.62 24.04
N ILE A 581 -10.62 14.75 23.65
CA ILE A 581 -11.96 15.19 23.23
C ILE A 581 -13.03 15.05 24.33
N ASP A 582 -12.79 14.35 25.43
CA ASP A 582 -13.79 14.01 26.46
C ASP A 582 -14.62 15.23 26.91
N THR A 583 -13.96 16.30 27.31
CA THR A 583 -14.66 17.50 27.83
C THR A 583 -15.52 18.22 26.78
N ILE A 584 -15.17 18.07 25.49
CA ILE A 584 -15.89 18.67 24.37
C ILE A 584 -17.08 17.80 24.00
N VAL A 585 -16.88 16.49 23.96
CA VAL A 585 -17.96 15.52 23.72
C VAL A 585 -19.06 15.62 24.76
N ARG A 586 -18.74 15.79 26.06
CA ARG A 586 -19.72 16.02 27.12
C ARG A 586 -20.62 17.25 26.88
N LYS A 587 -20.12 18.23 26.13
CA LYS A 587 -20.82 19.48 25.82
C LYS A 587 -21.41 19.49 24.40
N ASP A 588 -21.24 18.42 23.63
CA ASP A 588 -21.73 18.34 22.24
C ASP A 588 -23.28 18.38 22.28
N PRO A 589 -23.93 19.37 21.64
CA PRO A 589 -25.37 19.54 21.71
C PRO A 589 -26.15 18.40 21.04
N TYR A 590 -25.52 17.59 20.24
CA TYR A 590 -26.12 16.47 19.50
C TYR A 590 -26.01 15.13 20.24
N LEU A 591 -25.31 15.07 21.38
CA LEU A 591 -25.25 13.89 22.26
C LEU A 591 -26.33 13.94 23.34
N LYS A 592 -27.57 14.07 22.92
CA LYS A 592 -28.75 14.14 23.81
C LYS A 592 -29.84 13.11 23.45
N ASP A 593 -29.56 12.29 22.45
CA ASP A 593 -30.45 11.22 22.02
C ASP A 593 -30.15 9.96 22.84
N PRO A 594 -31.16 9.18 23.31
CA PRO A 594 -30.94 7.94 24.05
C PRO A 594 -30.01 6.94 23.37
N TYR A 595 -29.93 6.99 22.04
CA TYR A 595 -29.04 6.13 21.23
C TYR A 595 -27.69 6.80 20.88
N ASN A 596 -27.49 8.07 21.24
CA ASN A 596 -26.31 8.86 20.94
C ASN A 596 -26.05 9.89 22.05
N ASP A 597 -25.84 9.39 23.24
CA ASP A 597 -25.47 10.18 24.42
C ASP A 597 -23.99 9.99 24.79
N TYR A 598 -23.57 10.64 25.87
CA TYR A 598 -22.19 10.52 26.36
C TYR A 598 -21.84 9.09 26.78
N ASN A 599 -22.79 8.34 27.38
CA ASN A 599 -22.53 6.95 27.77
C ASN A 599 -22.43 6.03 26.56
N SER A 600 -23.24 6.27 25.54
CA SER A 600 -23.13 5.59 24.25
C SER A 600 -21.77 5.84 23.60
N TRP A 601 -21.27 7.09 23.63
CA TRP A 601 -19.91 7.40 23.17
C TRP A 601 -18.84 6.62 23.95
N LEU A 602 -18.89 6.60 25.29
CA LEU A 602 -17.95 5.82 26.11
C LEU A 602 -18.05 4.32 25.82
N GLY A 603 -19.26 3.80 25.62
CA GLY A 603 -19.50 2.42 25.22
C GLY A 603 -18.80 2.08 23.89
N ASN A 604 -18.91 2.97 22.89
CA ASN A 604 -18.25 2.80 21.59
C ASN A 604 -16.73 2.94 21.67
N VAL A 605 -16.21 3.83 22.51
CA VAL A 605 -14.75 3.91 22.78
C VAL A 605 -14.25 2.61 23.43
N ASN A 606 -14.99 2.05 24.38
CA ASN A 606 -14.62 0.77 25.01
C ASN A 606 -14.73 -0.40 24.02
N TYR A 607 -15.78 -0.42 23.19
CA TYR A 607 -15.89 -1.40 22.10
C TYR A 607 -14.68 -1.35 21.16
N LEU A 608 -14.24 -0.16 20.75
CA LEU A 608 -13.06 0.02 19.91
C LEU A 608 -11.78 -0.46 20.64
N ARG A 609 -11.64 -0.14 21.93
CA ARG A 609 -10.52 -0.62 22.76
C ARG A 609 -10.45 -2.15 22.82
N GLU A 610 -11.58 -2.80 23.02
CA GLU A 610 -11.68 -4.26 23.05
C GLU A 610 -11.51 -4.89 21.65
N SER A 611 -11.83 -4.15 20.59
CA SER A 611 -11.66 -4.61 19.21
C SER A 611 -10.20 -4.72 18.80
N ILE A 612 -9.35 -3.80 19.23
CA ILE A 612 -7.93 -3.72 18.84
C ILE A 612 -7.19 -5.05 19.08
N PRO A 613 -7.18 -5.67 20.27
CA PRO A 613 -6.47 -6.94 20.47
C PRO A 613 -7.08 -8.09 19.67
N ILE A 614 -8.38 -8.11 19.48
CA ILE A 614 -9.07 -9.14 18.69
C ILE A 614 -8.65 -9.02 17.22
N MET A 615 -8.72 -7.83 16.66
CA MET A 615 -8.33 -7.57 15.29
C MET A 615 -6.84 -7.85 15.05
N ASN A 616 -5.96 -7.47 16.00
CA ASN A 616 -4.54 -7.77 15.93
C ASN A 616 -4.29 -9.28 15.86
N SER A 617 -4.87 -10.08 16.78
CA SER A 617 -4.68 -11.53 16.82
C SER A 617 -5.33 -12.26 15.63
N THR A 618 -6.50 -11.79 15.19
CA THR A 618 -7.20 -12.35 14.03
C THR A 618 -6.38 -12.11 12.77
N TYR A 619 -5.89 -10.90 12.60
CA TYR A 619 -5.08 -10.54 11.44
C TYR A 619 -3.75 -11.30 11.40
N ASP A 620 -3.05 -11.44 12.53
CA ASP A 620 -1.85 -12.27 12.67
C ASP A 620 -2.13 -13.73 12.26
N SER A 621 -3.24 -14.30 12.74
CA SER A 621 -3.68 -15.63 12.34
C SER A 621 -3.91 -15.74 10.82
N TYR A 622 -4.49 -14.73 10.19
CA TYR A 622 -4.78 -14.76 8.76
C TYR A 622 -3.55 -14.74 7.87
N ILE A 623 -2.60 -13.85 8.15
CA ILE A 623 -1.39 -13.73 7.32
C ILE A 623 -0.54 -15.00 7.36
N HIS A 624 -0.66 -15.81 8.43
CA HIS A 624 0.06 -17.06 8.60
C HIS A 624 -0.74 -18.30 8.17
N LYS A 625 -2.02 -18.18 7.82
CA LYS A 625 -2.75 -19.27 7.16
C LYS A 625 -2.08 -19.56 5.82
N LYS A 626 -1.57 -20.80 5.66
CA LYS A 626 -1.04 -21.24 4.37
C LYS A 626 -2.17 -21.20 3.35
N ALA A 627 -2.10 -20.25 2.40
CA ALA A 627 -2.90 -20.36 1.20
C ALA A 627 -2.59 -21.72 0.55
N PRO A 628 -3.57 -22.42 -0.06
CA PRO A 628 -3.29 -23.60 -0.85
C PRO A 628 -2.29 -23.22 -1.93
N SER A 629 -1.03 -23.65 -1.77
CA SER A 629 0.07 -23.22 -2.61
C SER A 629 -0.07 -23.80 -4.01
N ASN A 630 -0.44 -22.98 -4.97
CA ASN A 630 -0.24 -23.26 -6.39
C ASN A 630 1.12 -22.75 -6.90
N LYS A 631 2.06 -22.43 -6.01
CA LYS A 631 3.41 -22.03 -6.42
C LYS A 631 4.12 -23.24 -7.01
N LYS A 632 4.29 -23.24 -8.32
CA LYS A 632 5.23 -24.12 -9.01
C LYS A 632 6.64 -23.58 -8.75
N ASN A 633 7.38 -24.22 -7.87
CA ASN A 633 8.80 -23.91 -7.72
C ASN A 633 9.55 -24.31 -8.99
N GLN A 634 10.18 -23.33 -9.65
CA GLN A 634 11.01 -23.55 -10.82
C GLN A 634 12.47 -23.55 -10.39
N PHE A 635 13.17 -24.65 -10.68
CA PHE A 635 14.61 -24.77 -10.48
C PHE A 635 15.32 -24.69 -11.83
N CYS A 636 16.34 -23.84 -11.93
CA CYS A 636 17.18 -23.72 -13.11
C CYS A 636 18.62 -24.08 -12.78
N LEU A 637 19.18 -25.02 -13.48
CA LEU A 637 20.58 -25.42 -13.40
C LEU A 637 21.30 -25.02 -14.70
N LEU A 638 22.40 -24.30 -14.58
CA LEU A 638 23.22 -23.95 -15.72
C LEU A 638 24.23 -25.08 -16.01
N ILE A 639 24.17 -25.68 -17.19
CA ILE A 639 25.08 -26.74 -17.63
C ILE A 639 25.98 -26.18 -18.74
N ALA A 640 27.29 -26.16 -18.50
CA ALA A 640 28.29 -25.83 -19.52
C ALA A 640 28.99 -27.10 -20.00
N ILE A 641 28.90 -27.41 -21.28
CA ILE A 641 29.62 -28.52 -21.91
C ILE A 641 30.81 -27.95 -22.63
N THR A 642 32.01 -28.19 -22.09
CA THR A 642 33.29 -27.84 -22.69
C THR A 642 33.92 -29.10 -23.30
N SER A 643 34.72 -28.95 -24.34
CA SER A 643 35.44 -30.07 -25.04
C SER A 643 36.46 -30.73 -24.14
#